data_83c217782041af23ef2e0c5adde46220
#
_entry.id   83c217782041af23ef2e0c5adde46220
#
_cell.length_a   1.000
_cell.length_b   1.000
_cell.length_c   1.000
_cell.angle_alpha   90.00
_cell.angle_beta   90.00
_cell.angle_gamma   90.00
#
_symmetry.space_group_name_H-M   'P 1'
#
loop_
_entity.id
_entity.type
_entity.pdbx_description
1 polymer ?
#
loop_
_entity_poly.entity_id
_entity_poly.type
_entity_poly.pdbx_seq_one_letter_code
_entity_poly.pdbx_strand_id
1 'polypeptide(L)'
;SSMHQRSTLTHLVSLMVIAYLALSLMLTVWLHAQVTVRHGRGARCWMERTMAEKVLLGLVCVLSLALFVCVLVLGRFHSHPELCLSEACVTVASAVLGALDRSVDPCHDFYNFACGGWVKNNPLPDGKSRWGPFSSLWERNMATMKHLLENSTKEGMSEAERKAQWYYQACMNEAKIESLGAQPLLELINQTGGWALTGPWDKDNFQVVLRTVSARYRTSPFFTVFVSTDSKSSNSNIIQVDQSGLGLPSRDYYLNKTANEKYLKAYLDFLVELGVLLGGSEETSRTLMQEIVDFETALANITVPQEERRDEELIYHKIQAKDLKTLAPAVDWIPFLTEVFAPVELNESEPVVVYAKEYLEKVSDLIKNTNKSLLNNYMMMKVVRKMVSILDQRFQDAEQHFFEVMYGTKKSCTPRWKLCVSDTDSALGFALGALFVKANFAEDSKAIAEDMVLEIKRAFEDSLQYVSWMDPETKKAAMEKAEAIYNMIGYPKFIMEPKELDKVFNDFEVVSDLYFQNVMQYYNFSGRVTADQLRKTPNRDQWSMTPPTVNAYYNPTKNEMVLPAGILQAPFYNRAWPKALNFGGIGVVMGHELTHAFDDQGREYDKDGNLRSWWKNSSVEAFKKQTQCMVEQYSNYSVNQEPLNGRHTLGENIADNGGLNAAYKAYENWVRKNGQEMVLPALGMTNHQLFFIGFAQVWCSVRTPESSHEGIITDTHSPSRFRVIGTVSNSHEFSKHFNCKADSPMNPRKKCELW
;
A
#
# COMPACT_ATOMS: atom_id res chain seq x y z
N SER A 1 -43.12 2.36 -7.02
CA SER A 1 -44.41 2.11 -6.32
C SER A 1 -44.39 2.58 -4.86
N SER A 2 -43.25 2.66 -4.20
CA SER A 2 -43.12 3.12 -2.80
C SER A 2 -43.36 4.63 -2.61
N MET A 3 -42.95 5.46 -3.55
CA MET A 3 -43.20 6.90 -3.50
C MET A 3 -44.68 7.24 -3.59
N HIS A 4 -45.46 6.49 -4.38
CA HIS A 4 -46.93 6.73 -4.52
C HIS A 4 -47.69 6.30 -3.28
N GLN A 5 -47.26 5.22 -2.59
CA GLN A 5 -47.86 4.81 -1.31
C GLN A 5 -47.52 5.75 -0.15
N ARG A 6 -46.32 6.35 -0.12
CA ARG A 6 -45.93 7.36 0.89
C ARG A 6 -46.72 8.65 0.74
N SER A 7 -46.87 9.15 -0.49
CA SER A 7 -47.69 10.34 -0.76
C SER A 7 -49.14 10.14 -0.33
N THR A 8 -49.72 8.97 -0.60
CA THR A 8 -51.11 8.65 -0.23
C THR A 8 -51.28 8.55 1.29
N LEU A 9 -50.31 7.95 2.00
CA LEU A 9 -50.34 7.81 3.46
C LEU A 9 -50.21 9.17 4.18
N THR A 10 -49.31 10.03 3.68
CA THR A 10 -49.12 11.41 4.21
C THR A 10 -50.36 12.28 4.00
N HIS A 11 -51.03 12.16 2.83
CA HIS A 11 -52.27 12.82 2.56
C HIS A 11 -53.42 12.30 3.46
N LEU A 12 -53.52 11.00 3.71
CA LEU A 12 -54.50 10.38 4.61
C LEU A 12 -54.32 10.88 6.05
N VAL A 13 -53.06 10.91 6.55
CA VAL A 13 -52.75 11.41 7.90
C VAL A 13 -53.05 12.90 8.01
N SER A 14 -52.73 13.71 7.01
CA SER A 14 -53.08 15.14 6.98
C SER A 14 -54.60 15.35 7.00
N LEU A 15 -55.35 14.57 6.24
CA LEU A 15 -56.82 14.61 6.24
C LEU A 15 -57.41 14.18 7.58
N MET A 16 -56.87 13.14 8.23
CA MET A 16 -57.26 12.69 9.57
C MET A 16 -56.99 13.77 10.65
N VAL A 17 -55.81 14.42 10.58
CA VAL A 17 -55.46 15.52 11.51
C VAL A 17 -56.39 16.72 11.31
N ILE A 18 -56.71 17.10 10.07
CA ILE A 18 -57.63 18.18 9.74
C ILE A 18 -59.04 17.83 10.21
N ALA A 19 -59.54 16.62 9.98
CA ALA A 19 -60.85 16.15 10.45
C ALA A 19 -60.92 16.13 11.99
N TYR A 20 -59.87 15.70 12.67
CA TYR A 20 -59.78 15.73 14.13
C TYR A 20 -59.78 17.14 14.68
N LEU A 21 -59.00 18.06 14.10
CA LEU A 21 -58.98 19.47 14.51
C LEU A 21 -60.34 20.13 14.30
N ALA A 22 -60.99 19.84 13.18
CA ALA A 22 -62.35 20.34 12.87
C ALA A 22 -63.38 19.81 13.86
N LEU A 23 -63.32 18.49 14.18
CA LEU A 23 -64.23 17.88 15.16
C LEU A 23 -63.97 18.41 16.58
N SER A 24 -62.70 18.57 16.96
CA SER A 24 -62.29 19.15 18.26
C SER A 24 -62.73 20.61 18.40
N LEU A 25 -62.61 21.39 17.31
CA LEU A 25 -63.04 22.76 17.27
C LEU A 25 -64.59 22.87 17.35
N MET A 26 -65.34 22.05 16.61
CA MET A 26 -66.80 21.97 16.68
C MET A 26 -67.29 21.57 18.09
N LEU A 27 -66.56 20.62 18.72
CA LEU A 27 -66.91 20.20 20.08
C LEU A 27 -66.60 21.30 21.09
N THR A 28 -65.51 22.04 20.95
CA THR A 28 -65.18 23.17 21.85
C THR A 28 -66.11 24.32 21.66
N VAL A 29 -66.53 24.65 20.45
CA VAL A 29 -67.55 25.67 20.14
C VAL A 29 -68.90 25.25 20.68
N TRP A 30 -69.33 23.98 20.53
CA TRP A 30 -70.54 23.43 21.05
C TRP A 30 -70.62 23.42 22.57
N LEU A 31 -69.50 23.00 23.21
CA LEU A 31 -69.30 23.04 24.65
C LEU A 31 -69.32 24.47 25.21
N HIS A 32 -68.73 25.43 24.50
CA HIS A 32 -68.75 26.84 24.86
C HIS A 32 -70.16 27.44 24.69
N ALA A 33 -70.89 27.05 23.64
CA ALA A 33 -72.30 27.51 23.43
C ALA A 33 -73.26 26.96 24.54
N GLN A 34 -72.93 25.77 25.09
CA GLN A 34 -73.73 25.22 26.23
C GLN A 34 -73.35 25.83 27.61
N VAL A 35 -72.11 26.29 27.76
CA VAL A 35 -71.57 26.88 29.04
C VAL A 35 -72.11 28.30 29.22
N THR A 36 -72.43 29.01 28.12
CA THR A 36 -73.01 30.36 28.18
C THR A 36 -74.54 30.43 28.64
N VAL A 37 -75.16 29.25 28.74
CA VAL A 37 -76.62 29.21 29.13
C VAL A 37 -76.81 28.80 30.60
N ARG A 38 -75.78 28.41 31.37
CA ARG A 38 -75.94 28.04 32.79
C ARG A 38 -74.82 28.63 33.67
N HIS A 39 -75.13 29.79 34.22
CA HIS A 39 -74.40 30.29 35.41
C HIS A 39 -74.93 29.61 36.68
N GLY A 40 -74.09 28.82 37.36
CA GLY A 40 -74.44 28.40 38.69
C GLY A 40 -73.69 27.14 39.15
N ARG A 41 -72.61 27.34 39.93
CA ARG A 41 -72.02 26.47 40.96
C ARG A 41 -71.47 25.04 40.63
N GLY A 42 -70.25 24.93 40.76
CA GLY A 42 -69.30 23.94 41.19
C GLY A 42 -69.68 22.47 41.37
N ALA A 43 -68.78 21.61 40.91
CA ALA A 43 -68.44 20.22 41.36
C ALA A 43 -69.52 19.12 41.20
N ARG A 44 -70.18 19.02 40.05
CA ARG A 44 -70.87 17.78 39.61
C ARG A 44 -70.91 17.64 38.09
N CYS A 45 -69.77 17.76 37.48
CA CYS A 45 -69.69 17.90 35.99
C CYS A 45 -69.93 16.59 35.19
N TRP A 46 -69.97 15.42 35.81
CA TRP A 46 -70.06 14.15 35.07
C TRP A 46 -71.46 13.48 35.11
N MET A 47 -72.24 13.70 36.18
CA MET A 47 -73.53 13.00 36.34
C MET A 47 -74.67 13.68 35.58
N GLU A 48 -74.58 14.94 35.22
CA GLU A 48 -75.66 15.73 34.53
C GLU A 48 -75.56 15.78 33.00
N ARG A 49 -74.53 15.09 32.41
CA ARG A 49 -74.44 15.03 30.95
C ARG A 49 -75.40 14.04 30.33
N THR A 50 -76.00 14.46 29.19
CA THR A 50 -76.89 13.56 28.42
C THR A 50 -76.09 12.35 27.90
N MET A 51 -76.79 11.23 27.67
CA MET A 51 -76.14 10.01 27.10
C MET A 51 -75.36 10.31 25.80
N ALA A 52 -75.86 11.22 24.95
CA ALA A 52 -75.22 11.64 23.71
C ALA A 52 -73.87 12.35 23.96
N GLU A 53 -73.76 13.20 25.00
CA GLU A 53 -72.57 13.93 25.37
C GLU A 53 -71.48 12.93 25.92
N LYS A 54 -71.88 11.94 26.70
CA LYS A 54 -70.97 10.89 27.22
C LYS A 54 -70.46 10.03 26.11
N VAL A 55 -71.26 9.64 25.13
CA VAL A 55 -70.85 8.87 23.95
C VAL A 55 -69.93 9.70 23.06
N LEU A 56 -70.21 10.99 22.85
CA LEU A 56 -69.37 11.88 22.03
C LEU A 56 -67.99 12.12 22.66
N LEU A 57 -67.92 12.30 23.99
CA LEU A 57 -66.67 12.41 24.74
C LEU A 57 -65.84 11.13 24.66
N GLY A 58 -66.52 9.99 24.81
CA GLY A 58 -65.87 8.66 24.64
C GLY A 58 -65.30 8.48 23.24
N LEU A 59 -66.03 8.88 22.19
CA LEU A 59 -65.57 8.82 20.81
C LEU A 59 -64.35 9.73 20.58
N VAL A 60 -64.34 10.95 21.12
CA VAL A 60 -63.19 11.84 21.03
C VAL A 60 -61.96 11.29 21.74
N CYS A 61 -62.13 10.71 22.91
CA CYS A 61 -61.03 10.07 23.64
C CYS A 61 -60.43 8.88 22.85
N VAL A 62 -61.29 8.03 22.27
CA VAL A 62 -60.84 6.88 21.44
C VAL A 62 -60.14 7.38 20.16
N LEU A 63 -60.67 8.40 19.49
CA LEU A 63 -60.02 8.98 18.30
C LEU A 63 -58.68 9.65 18.63
N SER A 64 -58.60 10.34 19.77
CA SER A 64 -57.33 10.94 20.25
C SER A 64 -56.28 9.90 20.55
N LEU A 65 -56.67 8.81 21.20
CA LEU A 65 -55.77 7.67 21.50
C LEU A 65 -55.32 6.97 20.21
N ALA A 66 -56.21 6.77 19.25
CA ALA A 66 -55.93 6.21 17.95
C ALA A 66 -54.95 7.10 17.15
N LEU A 67 -55.18 8.43 17.15
CA LEU A 67 -54.28 9.40 16.51
C LEU A 67 -52.90 9.41 17.17
N PHE A 68 -52.86 9.38 18.51
CA PHE A 68 -51.58 9.32 19.24
C PHE A 68 -50.82 8.03 18.93
N VAL A 69 -51.48 6.87 18.88
CA VAL A 69 -50.89 5.61 18.47
C VAL A 69 -50.42 5.65 17.01
N CYS A 70 -51.20 6.22 16.10
CA CYS A 70 -50.81 6.42 14.70
C CYS A 70 -49.57 7.33 14.58
N VAL A 71 -49.51 8.43 15.32
CA VAL A 71 -48.33 9.33 15.35
C VAL A 71 -47.10 8.64 15.89
N LEU A 72 -47.24 7.82 16.96
CA LEU A 72 -46.14 7.01 17.50
C LEU A 72 -45.66 5.93 16.52
N VAL A 73 -46.60 5.25 15.85
CA VAL A 73 -46.26 4.23 14.83
C VAL A 73 -45.60 4.90 13.61
N LEU A 74 -46.15 6.01 13.12
CA LEU A 74 -45.55 6.76 12.01
C LEU A 74 -44.21 7.39 12.39
N GLY A 75 -44.04 7.88 13.62
CA GLY A 75 -42.77 8.34 14.17
C GLY A 75 -41.72 7.22 14.20
N ARG A 76 -42.12 6.00 14.58
CA ARG A 76 -41.27 4.83 14.51
C ARG A 76 -40.92 4.42 13.07
N PHE A 77 -41.83 4.49 12.12
CA PHE A 77 -41.57 4.23 10.70
C PHE A 77 -40.67 5.30 10.08
N HIS A 78 -40.73 6.57 10.53
CA HIS A 78 -39.85 7.65 10.07
C HIS A 78 -38.44 7.59 10.71
N SER A 79 -38.28 6.89 11.85
CA SER A 79 -37.00 6.76 12.54
C SER A 79 -36.14 5.60 12.04
N HIS A 80 -36.64 4.73 11.15
CA HIS A 80 -35.81 3.71 10.53
C HIS A 80 -35.06 4.28 9.33
N PRO A 81 -33.72 4.20 9.29
CA PRO A 81 -32.96 4.64 8.14
C PRO A 81 -33.42 3.89 6.89
N GLU A 82 -33.46 4.59 5.75
CA GLU A 82 -33.85 3.99 4.48
C GLU A 82 -32.84 2.90 4.08
N LEU A 83 -33.36 1.77 3.58
CA LEU A 83 -32.53 0.66 3.11
C LEU A 83 -32.12 0.86 1.65
N CYS A 84 -30.83 0.71 1.38
CA CYS A 84 -30.32 0.63 0.00
C CYS A 84 -30.56 -0.77 -0.56
N LEU A 85 -31.44 -0.88 -1.56
CA LEU A 85 -31.84 -2.14 -2.20
C LEU A 85 -31.37 -2.21 -3.65
N SER A 86 -30.41 -1.39 -4.07
CA SER A 86 -29.77 -1.54 -5.37
C SER A 86 -28.97 -2.85 -5.44
N GLU A 87 -28.73 -3.38 -6.64
CA GLU A 87 -27.93 -4.58 -6.86
C GLU A 87 -26.55 -4.45 -6.19
N ALA A 88 -25.88 -3.29 -6.35
CA ALA A 88 -24.58 -3.01 -5.75
C ALA A 88 -24.64 -3.06 -4.21
N CYS A 89 -25.69 -2.48 -3.61
CA CYS A 89 -25.86 -2.51 -2.16
C CYS A 89 -26.14 -3.91 -1.62
N VAL A 90 -26.97 -4.69 -2.30
CA VAL A 90 -27.26 -6.08 -1.89
C VAL A 90 -26.01 -6.95 -2.00
N THR A 91 -25.28 -6.83 -3.11
CA THR A 91 -24.04 -7.58 -3.35
C THR A 91 -22.98 -7.26 -2.33
N VAL A 92 -22.71 -5.97 -2.07
CA VAL A 92 -21.69 -5.58 -1.07
C VAL A 92 -22.12 -5.90 0.36
N ALA A 93 -23.42 -5.82 0.69
CA ALA A 93 -23.93 -6.23 1.99
C ALA A 93 -23.67 -7.73 2.24
N SER A 94 -23.88 -8.58 1.21
CA SER A 94 -23.57 -9.99 1.29
C SER A 94 -22.07 -10.26 1.51
N ALA A 95 -21.20 -9.53 0.78
CA ALA A 95 -19.75 -9.66 0.96
C ALA A 95 -19.31 -9.23 2.37
N VAL A 96 -19.78 -8.08 2.85
CA VAL A 96 -19.51 -7.61 4.21
C VAL A 96 -19.98 -8.61 5.26
N LEU A 97 -21.19 -9.14 5.14
CA LEU A 97 -21.76 -10.16 6.04
C LEU A 97 -20.92 -11.43 6.07
N GLY A 98 -20.48 -11.91 4.89
CA GLY A 98 -19.67 -13.12 4.79
C GLY A 98 -18.28 -12.99 5.42
N ALA A 99 -17.78 -11.77 5.55
CA ALA A 99 -16.49 -11.49 6.17
C ALA A 99 -16.57 -11.33 7.69
N LEU A 100 -17.73 -10.95 8.25
CA LEU A 100 -17.92 -10.73 9.67
C LEU A 100 -17.94 -12.04 10.48
N ASP A 101 -17.39 -11.99 11.70
CA ASP A 101 -17.66 -12.95 12.76
C ASP A 101 -18.42 -12.28 13.90
N ARG A 102 -19.75 -12.39 13.87
CA ARG A 102 -20.63 -11.77 14.86
C ARG A 102 -20.60 -12.40 16.25
N SER A 103 -19.88 -13.51 16.42
CA SER A 103 -19.67 -14.12 17.74
C SER A 103 -18.60 -13.40 18.55
N VAL A 104 -17.79 -12.54 17.92
CA VAL A 104 -16.72 -11.75 18.52
C VAL A 104 -17.25 -10.37 18.91
N ASP A 105 -16.92 -9.91 20.12
CA ASP A 105 -17.21 -8.53 20.55
C ASP A 105 -16.27 -7.55 19.84
N PRO A 106 -16.77 -6.58 19.05
CA PRO A 106 -15.96 -5.59 18.36
C PRO A 106 -15.12 -4.71 19.30
N CYS A 107 -15.53 -4.55 20.55
CA CYS A 107 -14.79 -3.82 21.57
C CYS A 107 -13.65 -4.61 22.21
N HIS A 108 -13.62 -5.93 21.99
CA HIS A 108 -12.56 -6.79 22.46
C HIS A 108 -11.54 -7.11 21.35
N ASP A 109 -12.01 -7.48 20.17
CA ASP A 109 -11.17 -7.83 19.01
C ASP A 109 -11.85 -7.44 17.70
N PHE A 110 -11.64 -6.19 17.28
CA PHE A 110 -12.29 -5.65 16.09
C PHE A 110 -11.82 -6.34 14.80
N TYR A 111 -10.55 -6.77 14.75
CA TYR A 111 -10.05 -7.48 13.57
C TYR A 111 -10.78 -8.81 13.36
N ASN A 112 -10.88 -9.64 14.38
CA ASN A 112 -11.61 -10.90 14.28
C ASN A 112 -13.12 -10.68 14.08
N PHE A 113 -13.72 -9.64 14.68
CA PHE A 113 -15.10 -9.26 14.37
C PHE A 113 -15.31 -8.96 12.89
N ALA A 114 -14.44 -8.14 12.28
CA ALA A 114 -14.55 -7.70 10.89
C ALA A 114 -14.11 -8.75 9.86
N CYS A 115 -13.10 -9.57 10.19
CA CYS A 115 -12.41 -10.48 9.28
C CYS A 115 -12.59 -11.96 9.58
N GLY A 116 -13.13 -12.34 10.75
CA GLY A 116 -13.16 -13.74 11.18
C GLY A 116 -13.94 -14.67 10.24
N GLY A 117 -15.04 -14.19 9.66
CA GLY A 117 -15.77 -14.91 8.62
C GLY A 117 -14.97 -15.04 7.34
N TRP A 118 -14.28 -13.95 6.94
CA TRP A 118 -13.42 -13.97 5.75
C TRP A 118 -12.29 -14.99 5.89
N VAL A 119 -11.60 -15.01 7.03
CA VAL A 119 -10.51 -15.97 7.31
C VAL A 119 -10.99 -17.41 7.23
N LYS A 120 -12.17 -17.71 7.79
CA LYS A 120 -12.78 -19.06 7.73
C LYS A 120 -13.12 -19.49 6.31
N ASN A 121 -13.57 -18.55 5.47
CA ASN A 121 -14.04 -18.82 4.12
C ASN A 121 -12.93 -18.72 3.05
N ASN A 122 -11.76 -18.20 3.40
CA ASN A 122 -10.64 -18.01 2.47
C ASN A 122 -9.36 -18.65 3.03
N PRO A 123 -9.27 -19.99 3.02
CA PRO A 123 -8.03 -20.65 3.39
C PRO A 123 -6.91 -20.17 2.46
N LEU A 124 -5.67 -20.22 2.95
CA LEU A 124 -4.50 -19.86 2.16
C LEU A 124 -4.43 -20.74 0.90
N PRO A 125 -4.45 -20.17 -0.32
CA PRO A 125 -4.38 -20.96 -1.55
C PRO A 125 -3.04 -21.69 -1.65
N ASP A 126 -3.03 -22.86 -2.28
CA ASP A 126 -1.82 -23.64 -2.53
C ASP A 126 -0.76 -22.79 -3.25
N GLY A 127 0.48 -22.90 -2.80
CA GLY A 127 1.62 -22.15 -3.33
C GLY A 127 1.67 -20.68 -2.93
N LYS A 128 0.74 -20.18 -2.11
CA LYS A 128 0.79 -18.81 -1.57
C LYS A 128 1.30 -18.82 -0.12
N SER A 129 2.11 -17.83 0.22
CA SER A 129 2.57 -17.59 1.59
C SER A 129 1.71 -16.57 2.33
N ARG A 130 0.95 -15.76 1.60
CA ARG A 130 0.00 -14.77 2.11
C ARG A 130 -1.17 -14.61 1.15
N TRP A 131 -2.35 -14.34 1.70
CA TRP A 131 -3.55 -14.11 0.92
C TRP A 131 -4.43 -13.08 1.62
N GLY A 132 -5.01 -12.17 0.84
CA GLY A 132 -5.88 -11.09 1.31
C GLY A 132 -6.48 -10.31 0.15
N PRO A 133 -7.25 -9.24 0.40
CA PRO A 133 -7.88 -8.43 -0.63
C PRO A 133 -6.90 -7.80 -1.62
N PHE A 134 -5.74 -7.33 -1.17
CA PHE A 134 -4.66 -6.83 -2.05
C PHE A 134 -4.18 -7.92 -3.01
N SER A 135 -3.88 -9.12 -2.49
CA SER A 135 -3.41 -10.24 -3.31
C SER A 135 -4.48 -10.70 -4.30
N SER A 136 -5.73 -10.78 -3.86
CA SER A 136 -6.86 -11.18 -4.70
C SER A 136 -7.11 -10.18 -5.83
N LEU A 137 -7.01 -8.88 -5.55
CA LEU A 137 -7.16 -7.85 -6.58
C LEU A 137 -6.00 -7.89 -7.58
N TRP A 138 -4.76 -8.06 -7.10
CA TRP A 138 -3.60 -8.21 -7.97
C TRP A 138 -3.74 -9.41 -8.91
N GLU A 139 -4.19 -10.57 -8.41
CA GLU A 139 -4.46 -11.75 -9.24
C GLU A 139 -5.51 -11.46 -10.34
N ARG A 140 -6.54 -10.69 -10.05
CA ARG A 140 -7.53 -10.25 -11.06
C ARG A 140 -6.91 -9.31 -12.09
N ASN A 141 -6.09 -8.36 -11.65
CA ASN A 141 -5.39 -7.45 -12.56
C ASN A 141 -4.42 -8.23 -13.47
N MET A 142 -3.69 -9.21 -12.92
CA MET A 142 -2.83 -10.10 -13.72
C MET A 142 -3.60 -10.92 -14.74
N ALA A 143 -4.76 -11.48 -14.37
CA ALA A 143 -5.61 -12.21 -15.31
C ALA A 143 -6.12 -11.31 -16.45
N THR A 144 -6.46 -10.07 -16.14
CA THR A 144 -6.82 -9.05 -17.15
C THR A 144 -5.64 -8.73 -18.07
N MET A 145 -4.47 -8.47 -17.50
CA MET A 145 -3.26 -8.18 -18.29
C MET A 145 -2.89 -9.35 -19.20
N LYS A 146 -2.98 -10.59 -18.70
CA LYS A 146 -2.82 -11.80 -19.50
C LYS A 146 -3.77 -11.80 -20.71
N HIS A 147 -5.06 -11.60 -20.45
CA HIS A 147 -6.06 -11.56 -21.52
C HIS A 147 -5.74 -10.50 -22.57
N LEU A 148 -5.32 -9.31 -22.16
CA LEU A 148 -4.96 -8.21 -23.06
C LEU A 148 -3.71 -8.54 -23.90
N LEU A 149 -2.69 -9.13 -23.27
CA LEU A 149 -1.45 -9.53 -23.96
C LEU A 149 -1.69 -10.63 -25.00
N GLU A 150 -2.64 -11.54 -24.74
CA GLU A 150 -2.93 -12.69 -25.62
C GLU A 150 -3.98 -12.37 -26.70
N ASN A 151 -4.93 -11.48 -26.44
CA ASN A 151 -6.13 -11.33 -27.29
C ASN A 151 -6.34 -9.93 -27.88
N SER A 152 -5.53 -8.91 -27.52
CA SER A 152 -5.66 -7.60 -28.13
C SER A 152 -5.31 -7.64 -29.62
N THR A 153 -6.16 -7.04 -30.43
CA THR A 153 -5.94 -6.94 -31.88
C THR A 153 -4.82 -5.95 -32.17
N LYS A 154 -3.99 -6.26 -33.19
CA LYS A 154 -2.87 -5.40 -33.58
C LYS A 154 -3.31 -4.06 -34.19
N GLU A 155 -4.58 -3.95 -34.58
CA GLU A 155 -5.15 -2.76 -35.18
C GLU A 155 -5.36 -1.67 -34.13
N GLY A 156 -4.73 -0.52 -34.31
CA GLY A 156 -4.81 0.62 -33.37
C GLY A 156 -3.86 0.56 -32.17
N MET A 157 -3.03 -0.49 -32.02
CA MET A 157 -2.01 -0.56 -30.97
C MET A 157 -0.79 0.30 -31.31
N SER A 158 -0.22 0.94 -30.30
CA SER A 158 1.08 1.60 -30.37
C SER A 158 2.21 0.58 -30.57
N GLU A 159 3.39 1.04 -30.96
CA GLU A 159 4.56 0.17 -31.06
C GLU A 159 5.01 -0.35 -29.69
N ALA A 160 4.95 0.47 -28.65
CA ALA A 160 5.24 0.06 -27.28
C ALA A 160 4.30 -1.04 -26.78
N GLU A 161 3.00 -0.95 -27.06
CA GLU A 161 2.03 -2.00 -26.72
C GLU A 161 2.33 -3.31 -27.47
N ARG A 162 2.77 -3.26 -28.74
CA ARG A 162 3.23 -4.45 -29.47
C ARG A 162 4.51 -5.04 -28.89
N LYS A 163 5.47 -4.20 -28.45
CA LYS A 163 6.69 -4.66 -27.76
C LYS A 163 6.34 -5.42 -26.48
N ALA A 164 5.33 -4.97 -25.71
CA ALA A 164 4.86 -5.70 -24.52
C ALA A 164 4.30 -7.09 -24.89
N GLN A 165 3.52 -7.22 -25.98
CA GLN A 165 3.06 -8.52 -26.46
C GLN A 165 4.23 -9.42 -26.89
N TRP A 166 5.21 -8.91 -27.63
CA TRP A 166 6.36 -9.70 -28.05
C TRP A 166 7.24 -10.14 -26.87
N TYR A 167 7.44 -9.27 -25.89
CA TYR A 167 8.17 -9.61 -24.67
C TYR A 167 7.49 -10.72 -23.90
N TYR A 168 6.17 -10.63 -23.71
CA TYR A 168 5.37 -11.67 -23.10
C TYR A 168 5.42 -13.00 -23.90
N GLN A 169 5.27 -12.95 -25.21
CA GLN A 169 5.37 -14.13 -26.07
C GLN A 169 6.74 -14.80 -25.98
N ALA A 170 7.82 -14.05 -25.96
CA ALA A 170 9.16 -14.58 -25.77
C ALA A 170 9.33 -15.29 -24.42
N CYS A 171 8.79 -14.69 -23.34
CA CYS A 171 8.76 -15.30 -22.01
C CYS A 171 7.94 -16.58 -21.96
N MET A 172 6.81 -16.66 -22.68
CA MET A 172 5.94 -17.83 -22.76
C MET A 172 6.50 -18.95 -23.65
N ASN A 173 7.57 -18.71 -24.41
CA ASN A 173 8.19 -19.71 -25.28
C ASN A 173 9.10 -20.66 -24.49
N GLU A 174 8.50 -21.45 -23.59
CA GLU A 174 9.22 -22.41 -22.74
C GLU A 174 10.07 -23.39 -23.57
N ALA A 175 9.56 -23.86 -24.71
CA ALA A 175 10.32 -24.78 -25.58
C ALA A 175 11.67 -24.18 -26.03
N LYS A 176 11.70 -22.89 -26.33
CA LYS A 176 12.94 -22.20 -26.70
C LYS A 176 13.86 -22.02 -25.50
N ILE A 177 13.32 -21.63 -24.35
CA ILE A 177 14.05 -21.45 -23.09
C ILE A 177 14.70 -22.78 -22.69
N GLU A 178 13.94 -23.88 -22.67
CA GLU A 178 14.45 -25.22 -22.37
C GLU A 178 15.54 -25.68 -23.36
N SER A 179 15.38 -25.37 -24.65
CA SER A 179 16.37 -25.72 -25.66
C SER A 179 17.72 -25.00 -25.50
N LEU A 180 17.70 -23.80 -24.92
CA LEU A 180 18.90 -23.01 -24.62
C LEU A 180 19.52 -23.41 -23.27
N GLY A 181 18.73 -23.85 -22.32
CA GLY A 181 19.17 -24.27 -21.00
C GLY A 181 20.02 -23.19 -20.30
N ALA A 182 21.09 -23.59 -19.67
CA ALA A 182 22.05 -22.72 -19.00
C ALA A 182 23.00 -21.96 -19.95
N GLN A 183 23.03 -22.32 -21.24
CA GLN A 183 24.06 -21.84 -22.19
C GLN A 183 24.19 -20.32 -22.25
N PRO A 184 23.10 -19.52 -22.34
CA PRO A 184 23.20 -18.05 -22.39
C PRO A 184 23.89 -17.46 -21.15
N LEU A 185 23.62 -18.01 -19.98
CA LEU A 185 24.24 -17.57 -18.72
C LEU A 185 25.72 -18.00 -18.65
N LEU A 186 26.06 -19.23 -19.06
CA LEU A 186 27.44 -19.71 -19.10
C LEU A 186 28.31 -18.86 -20.04
N GLU A 187 27.79 -18.49 -21.20
CA GLU A 187 28.47 -17.59 -22.13
C GLU A 187 28.71 -16.21 -21.50
N LEU A 188 27.71 -15.68 -20.80
CA LEU A 188 27.80 -14.41 -20.10
C LEU A 188 28.86 -14.46 -18.98
N ILE A 189 28.88 -15.51 -18.16
CA ILE A 189 29.91 -15.72 -17.13
C ILE A 189 31.31 -15.78 -17.75
N ASN A 190 31.49 -16.55 -18.83
CA ASN A 190 32.74 -16.67 -19.51
C ASN A 190 33.25 -15.34 -20.10
N GLN A 191 32.36 -14.55 -20.71
CA GLN A 191 32.67 -13.22 -21.24
C GLN A 191 33.05 -12.23 -20.12
N THR A 192 32.50 -12.41 -18.91
CA THR A 192 32.81 -11.56 -17.75
C THR A 192 34.10 -11.97 -17.05
N GLY A 193 34.72 -13.06 -17.45
CA GLY A 193 36.03 -13.52 -16.92
C GLY A 193 36.04 -14.89 -16.27
N GLY A 194 34.87 -15.55 -16.19
CA GLY A 194 34.73 -16.88 -15.56
C GLY A 194 34.79 -16.83 -14.03
N TRP A 195 34.80 -17.98 -13.41
CA TRP A 195 34.88 -18.16 -11.95
C TRP A 195 35.52 -19.47 -11.54
N ALA A 196 35.83 -19.63 -10.26
CA ALA A 196 36.52 -20.82 -9.75
C ALA A 196 35.67 -22.10 -9.73
N LEU A 197 34.35 -21.99 -9.94
CA LEU A 197 33.42 -23.12 -9.90
C LEU A 197 33.72 -24.18 -10.98
N THR A 198 34.10 -23.74 -12.18
CA THR A 198 34.29 -24.61 -13.35
C THR A 198 35.74 -24.93 -13.65
N GLY A 199 36.70 -24.45 -12.83
CA GLY A 199 38.12 -24.74 -12.99
C GLY A 199 39.00 -23.74 -12.25
N PRO A 200 40.34 -23.93 -12.31
CA PRO A 200 41.29 -23.01 -11.67
C PRO A 200 41.09 -21.58 -12.15
N TRP A 201 40.93 -20.64 -11.21
CA TRP A 201 40.78 -19.23 -11.49
C TRP A 201 41.82 -18.42 -10.72
N ASP A 202 42.65 -17.69 -11.44
CA ASP A 202 43.71 -16.84 -10.91
C ASP A 202 43.84 -15.59 -11.78
N LYS A 203 42.93 -14.62 -11.58
CA LYS A 203 42.90 -13.37 -12.32
C LYS A 203 42.88 -12.18 -11.37
N ASP A 204 43.51 -11.08 -11.77
CA ASP A 204 43.48 -9.81 -11.08
C ASP A 204 42.62 -8.80 -11.90
N ASN A 205 41.35 -9.03 -11.96
CA ASN A 205 40.43 -8.26 -12.77
C ASN A 205 39.20 -7.72 -11.98
N PHE A 206 39.31 -7.61 -10.66
CA PHE A 206 38.22 -7.19 -9.76
C PHE A 206 37.52 -5.92 -10.26
N GLN A 207 38.26 -4.86 -10.59
CA GLN A 207 37.69 -3.60 -11.04
C GLN A 207 36.88 -3.75 -12.34
N VAL A 208 37.40 -4.57 -13.29
CA VAL A 208 36.73 -4.81 -14.58
C VAL A 208 35.43 -5.61 -14.36
N VAL A 209 35.51 -6.67 -13.55
CA VAL A 209 34.33 -7.48 -13.25
C VAL A 209 33.29 -6.68 -12.50
N LEU A 210 33.68 -5.91 -11.47
CA LEU A 210 32.74 -5.06 -10.71
C LEU A 210 32.00 -4.07 -11.62
N ARG A 211 32.72 -3.40 -12.51
CA ARG A 211 32.10 -2.48 -13.49
C ARG A 211 31.14 -3.23 -14.41
N THR A 212 31.56 -4.37 -14.97
CA THR A 212 30.72 -5.14 -15.89
C THR A 212 29.43 -5.63 -15.23
N VAL A 213 29.51 -6.22 -14.03
CA VAL A 213 28.31 -6.76 -13.35
C VAL A 213 27.37 -5.66 -12.89
N SER A 214 27.90 -4.50 -12.55
CA SER A 214 27.08 -3.35 -12.14
C SER A 214 26.50 -2.58 -13.34
N ALA A 215 27.28 -2.33 -14.39
CA ALA A 215 26.84 -1.54 -15.54
C ALA A 215 25.97 -2.34 -16.51
N ARG A 216 26.37 -3.56 -16.88
CA ARG A 216 25.67 -4.38 -17.89
C ARG A 216 24.56 -5.24 -17.32
N TYR A 217 24.77 -5.83 -16.13
CA TYR A 217 23.82 -6.78 -15.54
C TYR A 217 23.03 -6.17 -14.39
N ARG A 218 23.30 -4.89 -14.06
CA ARG A 218 22.58 -4.13 -13.03
C ARG A 218 22.51 -4.88 -11.68
N THR A 219 23.64 -5.46 -11.27
CA THR A 219 23.80 -6.03 -9.94
C THR A 219 24.53 -5.07 -9.00
N SER A 220 24.29 -5.21 -7.71
CA SER A 220 24.87 -4.36 -6.66
C SER A 220 25.55 -5.24 -5.60
N PRO A 221 26.71 -5.85 -5.89
CA PRO A 221 27.29 -6.87 -5.00
C PRO A 221 27.75 -6.32 -3.65
N PHE A 222 28.28 -5.12 -3.58
CA PHE A 222 28.86 -4.55 -2.34
C PHE A 222 28.16 -3.27 -1.90
N PHE A 223 27.66 -2.50 -2.80
CA PHE A 223 26.91 -1.24 -2.61
C PHE A 223 26.05 -1.02 -3.85
N THR A 224 25.05 -0.18 -3.73
CA THR A 224 24.23 0.26 -4.86
C THR A 224 24.56 1.69 -5.26
N VAL A 225 24.47 1.99 -6.56
CA VAL A 225 24.54 3.35 -7.10
C VAL A 225 23.36 3.58 -8.02
N PHE A 226 22.72 4.72 -7.88
CA PHE A 226 21.54 5.08 -8.67
C PHE A 226 21.42 6.60 -8.80
N VAL A 227 20.56 7.06 -9.69
CA VAL A 227 20.21 8.47 -9.85
C VAL A 227 18.82 8.69 -9.29
N SER A 228 18.68 9.66 -8.41
CA SER A 228 17.39 10.10 -7.87
C SER A 228 17.42 11.60 -7.60
N THR A 229 16.28 12.17 -7.28
CA THR A 229 16.18 13.58 -6.87
C THR A 229 17.06 13.83 -5.63
N ASP A 230 17.83 14.91 -5.64
CA ASP A 230 18.62 15.34 -4.50
C ASP A 230 17.68 15.81 -3.36
N SER A 231 17.71 15.13 -2.22
CA SER A 231 16.84 15.45 -1.09
C SER A 231 16.98 16.92 -0.62
N LYS A 232 18.17 17.53 -0.74
CA LYS A 232 18.39 18.95 -0.40
C LYS A 232 18.19 19.92 -1.58
N SER A 233 17.87 19.41 -2.78
CA SER A 233 17.63 20.21 -3.99
C SER A 233 16.66 19.51 -4.90
N SER A 234 15.38 19.58 -4.61
CA SER A 234 14.29 18.85 -5.26
C SER A 234 14.13 19.14 -6.77
N ASN A 235 14.80 20.15 -7.29
CA ASN A 235 14.84 20.52 -8.71
C ASN A 235 16.04 19.93 -9.47
N SER A 236 16.87 19.10 -8.84
CA SER A 236 18.03 18.46 -9.45
C SER A 236 18.10 16.97 -9.10
N ASN A 237 18.61 16.17 -10.04
CA ASN A 237 18.95 14.77 -9.79
C ASN A 237 20.42 14.65 -9.43
N ILE A 238 20.77 13.63 -8.64
CA ILE A 238 22.12 13.40 -8.15
C ILE A 238 22.42 11.89 -8.09
N ILE A 239 23.69 11.52 -8.24
CA ILE A 239 24.14 10.15 -7.98
C ILE A 239 24.07 9.89 -6.48
N GLN A 240 23.49 8.75 -6.11
CA GLN A 240 23.37 8.31 -4.72
C GLN A 240 24.09 6.95 -4.57
N VAL A 241 24.78 6.79 -3.45
CA VAL A 241 25.49 5.57 -3.06
C VAL A 241 24.93 5.08 -1.74
N ASP A 242 24.55 3.81 -1.68
CA ASP A 242 23.96 3.21 -0.49
C ASP A 242 24.44 1.78 -0.27
N GLN A 243 24.18 1.23 0.93
CA GLN A 243 24.47 -0.16 1.28
C GLN A 243 23.68 -1.14 0.42
N SER A 244 24.29 -2.30 0.14
CA SER A 244 23.68 -3.39 -0.63
C SER A 244 24.51 -4.69 -0.47
N GLY A 245 24.08 -5.75 -1.11
CA GLY A 245 24.89 -6.95 -1.34
C GLY A 245 24.41 -8.21 -0.62
N LEU A 246 23.49 -8.13 0.33
CA LEU A 246 22.97 -9.33 0.98
C LEU A 246 22.14 -10.19 0.01
N GLY A 247 22.18 -11.49 0.21
CA GLY A 247 21.40 -12.46 -0.56
C GLY A 247 20.05 -12.77 0.07
N LEU A 248 19.96 -12.73 1.39
CA LEU A 248 18.72 -12.82 2.16
C LEU A 248 18.13 -11.43 2.42
N PRO A 249 16.84 -11.32 2.72
CA PRO A 249 16.13 -10.04 2.77
C PRO A 249 16.61 -9.06 3.85
N SER A 250 17.23 -9.55 4.94
CA SER A 250 17.72 -8.72 6.04
C SER A 250 19.02 -9.28 6.62
N ARG A 251 19.84 -8.39 7.20
CA ARG A 251 21.02 -8.73 7.99
C ARG A 251 20.72 -9.71 9.13
N ASP A 252 19.51 -9.66 9.68
CA ASP A 252 19.09 -10.45 10.84
C ASP A 252 19.11 -11.95 10.55
N TYR A 253 18.86 -12.37 9.31
CA TYR A 253 18.97 -13.77 8.90
C TYR A 253 20.38 -14.33 9.11
N TYR A 254 21.43 -13.51 8.94
CA TYR A 254 22.84 -13.92 9.09
C TYR A 254 23.32 -13.84 10.53
N LEU A 255 22.84 -12.86 11.30
CA LEU A 255 23.37 -12.54 12.62
C LEU A 255 22.70 -13.31 13.75
N ASN A 256 21.40 -13.58 13.64
CA ASN A 256 20.67 -14.42 14.57
C ASN A 256 20.61 -15.87 14.08
N LYS A 257 21.78 -16.53 14.05
CA LYS A 257 21.93 -17.88 13.49
C LYS A 257 21.03 -18.91 14.13
N THR A 258 20.79 -18.84 15.45
CA THR A 258 19.94 -19.81 16.17
C THR A 258 18.49 -19.76 15.69
N ALA A 259 17.93 -18.56 15.49
CA ALA A 259 16.56 -18.41 15.01
C ALA A 259 16.43 -18.68 13.50
N ASN A 260 17.50 -18.47 12.73
CA ASN A 260 17.46 -18.46 11.27
C ASN A 260 18.25 -19.61 10.62
N GLU A 261 18.68 -20.63 11.39
CA GLU A 261 19.50 -21.74 10.89
C GLU A 261 18.88 -22.44 9.66
N LYS A 262 17.56 -22.70 9.71
CA LYS A 262 16.85 -23.35 8.59
C LYS A 262 16.90 -22.52 7.31
N TYR A 263 16.82 -21.20 7.42
CA TYR A 263 16.83 -20.27 6.27
C TYR A 263 18.23 -20.14 5.67
N LEU A 264 19.25 -20.01 6.52
CA LEU A 264 20.64 -19.98 6.08
C LEU A 264 21.04 -21.29 5.38
N LYS A 265 20.62 -22.42 5.94
CA LYS A 265 20.85 -23.73 5.32
C LYS A 265 20.16 -23.85 3.97
N ALA A 266 18.87 -23.47 3.87
CA ALA A 266 18.14 -23.50 2.61
C ALA A 266 18.77 -22.56 1.56
N TYR A 267 19.27 -21.42 2.00
CA TYR A 267 19.97 -20.49 1.13
C TYR A 267 21.28 -21.08 0.59
N LEU A 268 22.10 -21.68 1.46
CA LEU A 268 23.31 -22.37 1.05
C LEU A 268 23.00 -23.52 0.07
N ASP A 269 22.03 -24.37 0.39
CA ASP A 269 21.64 -25.51 -0.45
C ASP A 269 21.17 -25.03 -1.84
N PHE A 270 20.40 -23.92 -1.89
CA PHE A 270 20.02 -23.28 -3.15
C PHE A 270 21.22 -22.80 -3.98
N LEU A 271 22.18 -22.11 -3.35
CA LEU A 271 23.40 -21.66 -4.05
C LEU A 271 24.22 -22.86 -4.57
N VAL A 272 24.31 -23.93 -3.80
CA VAL A 272 24.99 -25.18 -4.19
C VAL A 272 24.31 -25.81 -5.41
N GLU A 273 22.98 -25.89 -5.41
CA GLU A 273 22.19 -26.41 -6.54
C GLU A 273 22.43 -25.58 -7.80
N LEU A 274 22.42 -24.24 -7.71
CA LEU A 274 22.78 -23.37 -8.83
C LEU A 274 24.20 -23.63 -9.33
N GLY A 275 25.17 -23.83 -8.42
CA GLY A 275 26.54 -24.15 -8.76
C GLY A 275 26.66 -25.47 -9.55
N VAL A 276 25.93 -26.50 -9.15
CA VAL A 276 25.91 -27.80 -9.83
C VAL A 276 25.24 -27.66 -11.22
N LEU A 277 24.11 -26.93 -11.32
CA LEU A 277 23.45 -26.68 -12.62
C LEU A 277 24.35 -25.93 -13.62
N LEU A 278 25.32 -25.16 -13.13
CA LEU A 278 26.30 -24.43 -13.92
C LEU A 278 27.62 -25.19 -14.13
N GLY A 279 27.66 -26.49 -13.81
CA GLY A 279 28.77 -27.41 -14.15
C GLY A 279 29.80 -27.61 -13.05
N GLY A 280 29.60 -27.08 -11.85
CA GLY A 280 30.43 -27.40 -10.67
C GLY A 280 30.14 -28.81 -10.12
N SER A 281 31.16 -29.47 -9.50
CA SER A 281 30.86 -30.63 -8.66
C SER A 281 30.12 -30.21 -7.38
N GLU A 282 29.35 -31.10 -6.78
CA GLU A 282 28.67 -30.83 -5.52
C GLU A 282 29.63 -30.40 -4.41
N GLU A 283 30.79 -31.10 -4.28
CA GLU A 283 31.80 -30.79 -3.29
C GLU A 283 32.40 -29.39 -3.50
N THR A 284 32.81 -29.08 -4.73
CA THR A 284 33.36 -27.76 -5.08
C THR A 284 32.31 -26.67 -4.87
N SER A 285 31.08 -26.90 -5.34
CA SER A 285 29.98 -25.94 -5.18
C SER A 285 29.72 -25.68 -3.70
N ARG A 286 29.63 -26.71 -2.87
CA ARG A 286 29.36 -26.54 -1.43
C ARG A 286 30.47 -25.76 -0.73
N THR A 287 31.71 -26.01 -1.05
CA THR A 287 32.84 -25.26 -0.48
C THR A 287 32.80 -23.80 -0.87
N LEU A 288 32.68 -23.50 -2.17
CA LEU A 288 32.71 -22.13 -2.66
C LEU A 288 31.45 -21.35 -2.23
N MET A 289 30.27 -21.98 -2.18
CA MET A 289 29.04 -21.31 -1.75
C MET A 289 29.00 -21.07 -0.24
N GLN A 290 29.62 -21.94 0.56
CA GLN A 290 29.80 -21.68 1.99
C GLN A 290 30.70 -20.45 2.20
N GLU A 291 31.79 -20.31 1.47
CA GLU A 291 32.65 -19.10 1.51
C GLU A 291 31.85 -17.83 1.17
N ILE A 292 30.93 -17.90 0.18
CA ILE A 292 30.06 -16.80 -0.18
C ILE A 292 29.08 -16.45 0.97
N VAL A 293 28.44 -17.43 1.61
CA VAL A 293 27.54 -17.19 2.75
C VAL A 293 28.31 -16.62 3.95
N ASP A 294 29.54 -17.07 4.18
CA ASP A 294 30.42 -16.53 5.23
C ASP A 294 30.79 -15.06 4.92
N PHE A 295 31.09 -14.75 3.66
CA PHE A 295 31.34 -13.38 3.22
C PHE A 295 30.09 -12.49 3.38
N GLU A 296 28.91 -12.96 2.98
CA GLU A 296 27.64 -12.24 3.20
C GLU A 296 27.35 -12.04 4.71
N THR A 297 27.75 -13.00 5.55
CA THR A 297 27.65 -12.84 7.02
C THR A 297 28.54 -11.69 7.52
N ALA A 298 29.77 -11.58 6.99
CA ALA A 298 30.65 -10.45 7.29
C ALA A 298 30.06 -9.12 6.78
N LEU A 299 29.45 -9.14 5.60
CA LEU A 299 28.76 -7.99 5.02
C LEU A 299 27.53 -7.57 5.85
N ALA A 300 26.74 -8.56 6.30
CA ALA A 300 25.59 -8.32 7.19
C ALA A 300 26.00 -7.66 8.50
N ASN A 301 27.15 -8.03 9.04
CA ASN A 301 27.67 -7.47 10.29
C ASN A 301 27.98 -5.97 10.19
N ILE A 302 28.40 -5.48 9.03
CA ILE A 302 28.69 -4.06 8.78
C ILE A 302 27.48 -3.28 8.23
N THR A 303 26.41 -3.96 7.82
CA THR A 303 25.18 -3.34 7.31
C THR A 303 24.45 -2.62 8.44
N VAL A 304 24.08 -1.37 8.23
CA VAL A 304 23.34 -0.55 9.20
C VAL A 304 21.90 -1.02 9.30
N PRO A 305 21.35 -1.26 10.51
CA PRO A 305 19.94 -1.62 10.71
C PRO A 305 18.99 -0.55 10.14
N GLN A 306 17.84 -0.97 9.60
CA GLN A 306 16.90 -0.06 8.96
C GLN A 306 16.32 0.98 9.92
N GLU A 307 16.05 0.61 11.17
CA GLU A 307 15.53 1.50 12.21
C GLU A 307 16.51 2.60 12.65
N GLU A 308 17.81 2.46 12.35
CA GLU A 308 18.83 3.47 12.62
C GLU A 308 18.99 4.47 11.46
N ARG A 309 18.27 4.28 10.35
CA ARG A 309 18.38 5.05 9.10
C ARG A 309 17.17 5.94 8.82
N ARG A 310 16.35 6.23 9.85
CA ARG A 310 15.09 6.96 9.66
C ARG A 310 15.26 8.49 9.68
N ASP A 311 16.35 9.02 10.20
CA ASP A 311 16.67 10.45 10.18
C ASP A 311 17.51 10.75 8.92
N GLU A 312 16.86 11.31 7.90
CA GLU A 312 17.48 11.58 6.60
C GLU A 312 18.59 12.63 6.70
N GLU A 313 18.42 13.64 7.56
CA GLU A 313 19.43 14.68 7.75
C GLU A 313 20.75 14.11 8.29
N LEU A 314 20.68 13.09 9.16
CA LEU A 314 21.86 12.45 9.73
C LEU A 314 22.59 11.55 8.73
N ILE A 315 21.88 10.90 7.81
CA ILE A 315 22.48 9.96 6.87
C ILE A 315 22.86 10.59 5.51
N TYR A 316 22.41 11.81 5.24
CA TYR A 316 22.70 12.52 4.01
C TYR A 316 24.13 13.12 4.01
N HIS A 317 25.04 12.54 3.21
CA HIS A 317 26.43 13.02 3.08
C HIS A 317 26.75 13.35 1.63
N LYS A 318 26.65 14.63 1.25
CA LYS A 318 27.01 15.10 -0.10
C LYS A 318 28.51 15.37 -0.19
N ILE A 319 29.18 14.69 -1.12
CA ILE A 319 30.63 14.80 -1.37
C ILE A 319 30.91 14.91 -2.87
N GLN A 320 32.16 15.10 -3.27
CA GLN A 320 32.57 14.97 -4.67
C GLN A 320 33.00 13.55 -4.99
N ALA A 321 32.80 13.10 -6.24
CA ALA A 321 33.14 11.75 -6.67
C ALA A 321 34.62 11.37 -6.39
N LYS A 322 35.56 12.33 -6.48
CA LYS A 322 36.96 12.10 -6.10
C LYS A 322 37.13 11.73 -4.63
N ASP A 323 36.29 12.21 -3.75
CA ASP A 323 36.38 11.96 -2.30
C ASP A 323 36.01 10.50 -1.95
N LEU A 324 35.26 9.83 -2.81
CA LEU A 324 34.96 8.39 -2.70
C LEU A 324 36.22 7.55 -2.69
N LYS A 325 37.30 7.97 -3.40
CA LYS A 325 38.59 7.28 -3.39
C LYS A 325 39.25 7.29 -2.00
N THR A 326 39.04 8.34 -1.22
CA THR A 326 39.55 8.40 0.15
C THR A 326 38.65 7.62 1.11
N LEU A 327 37.32 7.68 0.90
CA LEU A 327 36.33 7.03 1.75
C LEU A 327 36.34 5.50 1.56
N ALA A 328 36.43 5.02 0.32
CA ALA A 328 36.34 3.61 -0.04
C ALA A 328 37.36 3.25 -1.15
N PRO A 329 38.65 3.21 -0.80
CA PRO A 329 39.76 3.10 -1.78
C PRO A 329 39.90 1.73 -2.44
N ALA A 330 39.06 0.74 -2.10
CA ALA A 330 39.04 -0.56 -2.79
C ALA A 330 38.44 -0.50 -4.20
N VAL A 331 37.75 0.60 -4.55
CA VAL A 331 37.05 0.76 -5.82
C VAL A 331 37.64 1.93 -6.62
N ASP A 332 37.84 1.70 -7.92
CA ASP A 332 38.18 2.77 -8.87
C ASP A 332 36.93 3.56 -9.27
N TRP A 333 36.55 4.52 -8.42
CA TRP A 333 35.25 5.17 -8.47
C TRP A 333 34.93 5.90 -9.75
N ILE A 334 35.86 6.71 -10.30
CA ILE A 334 35.59 7.48 -11.51
C ILE A 334 35.34 6.58 -12.71
N PRO A 335 36.20 5.60 -13.04
CA PRO A 335 35.93 4.61 -14.08
C PRO A 335 34.64 3.80 -13.82
N PHE A 336 34.38 3.45 -12.56
CA PHE A 336 33.17 2.71 -12.17
C PHE A 336 31.90 3.50 -12.45
N LEU A 337 31.78 4.73 -11.94
CA LEU A 337 30.60 5.58 -12.14
C LEU A 337 30.40 5.93 -13.61
N THR A 338 31.49 6.22 -14.34
CA THR A 338 31.43 6.53 -15.78
C THR A 338 30.86 5.35 -16.59
N GLU A 339 31.21 4.11 -16.25
CA GLU A 339 30.68 2.93 -16.96
C GLU A 339 29.23 2.65 -16.57
N VAL A 340 28.87 2.79 -15.28
CA VAL A 340 27.50 2.56 -14.77
C VAL A 340 26.50 3.57 -15.34
N PHE A 341 26.92 4.83 -15.49
CA PHE A 341 26.06 5.92 -15.97
C PHE A 341 26.37 6.34 -17.42
N ALA A 342 27.03 5.46 -18.18
CA ALA A 342 27.21 5.72 -19.61
C ALA A 342 25.83 5.90 -20.32
N PRO A 343 25.69 6.84 -21.26
CA PRO A 343 26.75 7.62 -21.92
C PRO A 343 27.08 8.98 -21.26
N VAL A 344 26.62 9.24 -20.03
CA VAL A 344 26.85 10.51 -19.34
C VAL A 344 28.33 10.63 -18.94
N GLU A 345 28.97 11.69 -19.38
CA GLU A 345 30.34 11.99 -18.97
C GLU A 345 30.38 12.48 -17.52
N LEU A 346 31.21 11.85 -16.70
CA LEU A 346 31.42 12.19 -15.30
C LEU A 346 32.85 12.63 -15.07
N ASN A 347 33.05 13.51 -14.11
CA ASN A 347 34.38 13.99 -13.72
C ASN A 347 34.57 13.90 -12.20
N GLU A 348 35.78 14.18 -11.74
CA GLU A 348 36.16 14.09 -10.33
C GLU A 348 35.35 15.04 -9.39
N SER A 349 34.81 16.12 -9.93
CA SER A 349 34.00 17.08 -9.16
C SER A 349 32.49 16.77 -9.16
N GLU A 350 32.07 15.68 -9.81
CA GLU A 350 30.65 15.25 -9.81
C GLU A 350 30.13 15.11 -8.38
N PRO A 351 29.01 15.77 -8.02
CA PRO A 351 28.42 15.62 -6.70
C PRO A 351 27.77 14.26 -6.54
N VAL A 352 27.97 13.65 -5.36
CA VAL A 352 27.41 12.34 -5.00
C VAL A 352 26.91 12.41 -3.57
N VAL A 353 25.78 11.80 -3.27
CA VAL A 353 25.27 11.61 -1.90
C VAL A 353 25.59 10.20 -1.44
N VAL A 354 26.20 10.08 -0.26
CA VAL A 354 26.45 8.80 0.40
C VAL A 354 25.55 8.69 1.63
N TYR A 355 24.63 7.72 1.63
CA TYR A 355 23.68 7.51 2.73
C TYR A 355 24.25 6.63 3.85
N ALA A 356 25.03 5.62 3.53
CA ALA A 356 25.64 4.70 4.50
C ALA A 356 27.16 4.87 4.51
N LYS A 357 27.64 6.02 4.98
CA LYS A 357 29.05 6.39 4.93
C LYS A 357 29.95 5.38 5.66
N GLU A 358 29.63 5.04 6.90
CA GLU A 358 30.40 4.07 7.69
C GLU A 358 30.38 2.66 7.09
N TYR A 359 29.26 2.25 6.51
CA TYR A 359 29.19 1.00 5.77
C TYR A 359 30.15 1.00 4.58
N LEU A 360 30.18 2.10 3.82
CA LEU A 360 31.02 2.22 2.62
C LEU A 360 32.51 2.14 2.96
N GLU A 361 32.93 2.72 4.07
CA GLU A 361 34.30 2.59 4.63
C GLU A 361 34.61 1.12 4.96
N LYS A 362 33.73 0.50 5.76
CA LYS A 362 33.91 -0.88 6.23
C LYS A 362 33.85 -1.91 5.09
N VAL A 363 32.97 -1.74 4.09
CA VAL A 363 32.92 -2.66 2.94
C VAL A 363 34.16 -2.53 2.07
N SER A 364 34.72 -1.34 1.93
CA SER A 364 36.00 -1.15 1.24
C SER A 364 37.14 -1.92 1.92
N ASP A 365 37.21 -1.89 3.24
CA ASP A 365 38.20 -2.66 3.98
C ASP A 365 37.94 -4.19 3.89
N LEU A 366 36.68 -4.59 3.92
CA LEU A 366 36.30 -5.99 3.72
C LEU A 366 36.76 -6.51 2.34
N ILE A 367 36.54 -5.72 1.28
CA ILE A 367 36.99 -6.05 -0.08
C ILE A 367 38.52 -6.20 -0.13
N LYS A 368 39.29 -5.27 0.45
CA LYS A 368 40.75 -5.33 0.46
C LYS A 368 41.31 -6.56 1.16
N ASN A 369 40.65 -7.02 2.21
CA ASN A 369 41.10 -8.12 3.03
C ASN A 369 40.54 -9.48 2.58
N THR A 370 39.72 -9.52 1.54
CA THR A 370 39.09 -10.74 1.01
C THR A 370 39.86 -11.28 -0.20
N ASN A 371 39.97 -12.60 -0.31
CA ASN A 371 40.58 -13.28 -1.45
C ASN A 371 39.88 -12.87 -2.77
N LYS A 372 40.68 -12.58 -3.81
CA LYS A 372 40.19 -12.14 -5.12
C LYS A 372 39.25 -13.16 -5.80
N SER A 373 39.57 -14.47 -5.63
CA SER A 373 38.71 -15.53 -6.17
C SER A 373 37.35 -15.57 -5.50
N LEU A 374 37.32 -15.40 -4.17
CA LEU A 374 36.04 -15.29 -3.43
C LEU A 374 35.23 -14.07 -3.85
N LEU A 375 35.84 -12.90 -3.97
CA LEU A 375 35.17 -11.70 -4.45
C LEU A 375 34.57 -11.90 -5.85
N ASN A 376 35.32 -12.54 -6.75
CA ASN A 376 34.87 -12.85 -8.10
C ASN A 376 33.69 -13.84 -8.09
N ASN A 377 33.80 -14.94 -7.34
CA ASN A 377 32.73 -15.93 -7.21
C ASN A 377 31.45 -15.30 -6.65
N TYR A 378 31.59 -14.42 -5.66
CA TYR A 378 30.49 -13.69 -5.07
C TYR A 378 29.79 -12.77 -6.10
N MET A 379 30.57 -11.97 -6.86
CA MET A 379 30.02 -11.11 -7.92
C MET A 379 29.31 -11.93 -9.00
N MET A 380 29.88 -13.06 -9.42
CA MET A 380 29.25 -13.96 -10.40
C MET A 380 27.97 -14.58 -9.85
N MET A 381 27.95 -15.02 -8.58
CA MET A 381 26.75 -15.57 -7.97
C MET A 381 25.61 -14.53 -7.87
N LYS A 382 25.93 -13.24 -7.66
CA LYS A 382 24.92 -12.17 -7.74
C LYS A 382 24.29 -12.07 -9.13
N VAL A 383 25.08 -12.21 -10.19
CA VAL A 383 24.56 -12.25 -11.56
C VAL A 383 23.71 -13.50 -11.77
N VAL A 384 24.21 -14.68 -11.38
CA VAL A 384 23.48 -15.96 -11.50
C VAL A 384 22.10 -15.85 -10.84
N ARG A 385 22.05 -15.44 -9.58
CA ARG A 385 20.77 -15.30 -8.85
C ARG A 385 19.78 -14.36 -9.53
N LYS A 386 20.26 -13.28 -10.13
CA LYS A 386 19.40 -12.33 -10.87
C LYS A 386 18.80 -12.95 -12.15
N MET A 387 19.45 -13.97 -12.71
CA MET A 387 19.05 -14.60 -13.97
C MET A 387 18.24 -15.90 -13.79
N VAL A 388 18.10 -16.43 -12.57
CA VAL A 388 17.46 -17.72 -12.30
C VAL A 388 16.07 -17.83 -12.93
N SER A 389 15.23 -16.82 -12.75
CA SER A 389 13.84 -16.82 -13.21
C SER A 389 13.66 -16.77 -14.74
N ILE A 390 14.73 -16.44 -15.48
CA ILE A 390 14.71 -16.34 -16.96
C ILE A 390 15.37 -17.53 -17.66
N LEU A 391 15.80 -18.52 -16.91
CA LEU A 391 16.42 -19.76 -17.40
C LEU A 391 15.41 -20.91 -17.45
N ASP A 392 15.92 -22.13 -17.77
CA ASP A 392 15.13 -23.35 -17.88
C ASP A 392 14.53 -23.81 -16.53
N GLN A 393 13.63 -24.81 -16.61
CA GLN A 393 12.83 -25.26 -15.46
C GLN A 393 13.69 -25.72 -14.26
N ARG A 394 14.89 -26.28 -14.49
CA ARG A 394 15.77 -26.73 -13.39
C ARG A 394 16.18 -25.61 -12.45
N PHE A 395 16.45 -24.42 -12.99
CA PHE A 395 16.79 -23.24 -12.21
C PHE A 395 15.57 -22.68 -11.46
N GLN A 396 14.40 -22.73 -12.07
CA GLN A 396 13.15 -22.33 -11.41
C GLN A 396 12.78 -23.29 -10.28
N ASP A 397 12.99 -24.60 -10.47
CA ASP A 397 12.75 -25.61 -9.43
C ASP A 397 13.68 -25.40 -8.22
N ALA A 398 14.97 -25.06 -8.45
CA ALA A 398 15.90 -24.74 -7.39
C ALA A 398 15.47 -23.50 -6.59
N GLU A 399 15.03 -22.44 -7.26
CA GLU A 399 14.52 -21.23 -6.60
C GLU A 399 13.23 -21.53 -5.82
N GLN A 400 12.36 -22.36 -6.38
CA GLN A 400 11.12 -22.77 -5.72
C GLN A 400 11.38 -23.54 -4.43
N HIS A 401 12.30 -24.50 -4.41
CA HIS A 401 12.68 -25.25 -3.20
C HIS A 401 13.17 -24.29 -2.09
N PHE A 402 13.95 -23.29 -2.46
CA PHE A 402 14.40 -22.26 -1.54
C PHE A 402 13.22 -21.44 -0.99
N PHE A 403 12.31 -21.00 -1.84
CA PHE A 403 11.13 -20.22 -1.43
C PHE A 403 10.13 -21.02 -0.59
N GLU A 404 10.03 -22.33 -0.80
CA GLU A 404 9.23 -23.21 0.06
C GLU A 404 9.69 -23.14 1.53
N VAL A 405 11.00 -23.09 1.75
CA VAL A 405 11.56 -22.96 3.10
C VAL A 405 11.45 -21.51 3.62
N MET A 406 11.75 -20.52 2.77
CA MET A 406 11.74 -19.11 3.16
C MET A 406 10.35 -18.61 3.54
N TYR A 407 9.32 -19.06 2.82
CA TYR A 407 7.96 -18.55 2.94
C TYR A 407 6.94 -19.59 3.43
N GLY A 408 7.36 -20.83 3.71
CA GLY A 408 6.48 -21.88 4.18
C GLY A 408 5.41 -22.32 3.17
N THR A 409 5.68 -22.14 1.87
CA THR A 409 4.76 -22.53 0.81
C THR A 409 4.81 -24.04 0.57
N LYS A 410 3.65 -24.66 0.29
CA LYS A 410 3.61 -26.05 -0.15
C LYS A 410 3.57 -26.07 -1.67
N LYS A 411 4.53 -26.78 -2.29
CA LYS A 411 4.62 -27.02 -3.75
C LYS A 411 3.97 -25.91 -4.59
N SER A 412 4.72 -24.87 -4.86
CA SER A 412 4.26 -23.76 -5.66
C SER A 412 4.45 -24.08 -7.13
N CYS A 413 3.39 -24.46 -7.83
CA CYS A 413 3.40 -24.35 -9.29
C CYS A 413 2.87 -22.96 -9.66
N THR A 414 3.70 -21.93 -9.61
CA THR A 414 3.30 -20.64 -10.20
C THR A 414 3.21 -20.82 -11.71
N PRO A 415 2.02 -20.66 -12.32
CA PRO A 415 1.88 -20.81 -13.75
C PRO A 415 2.80 -19.86 -14.51
N ARG A 416 3.46 -20.32 -15.56
CA ARG A 416 4.42 -19.54 -16.36
C ARG A 416 3.89 -18.16 -16.75
N TRP A 417 2.62 -18.09 -17.16
CA TRP A 417 2.01 -16.83 -17.56
C TRP A 417 2.03 -15.75 -16.46
N LYS A 418 1.97 -16.12 -15.18
CA LYS A 418 2.03 -15.14 -14.06
C LYS A 418 3.41 -14.51 -13.96
N LEU A 419 4.46 -15.30 -14.06
CA LEU A 419 5.83 -14.83 -14.14
C LEU A 419 5.98 -13.89 -15.34
N CYS A 420 5.50 -14.31 -16.51
CA CYS A 420 5.64 -13.54 -17.75
C CYS A 420 4.83 -12.22 -17.74
N VAL A 421 3.63 -12.21 -17.15
CA VAL A 421 2.88 -10.95 -16.97
C VAL A 421 3.61 -10.01 -16.02
N SER A 422 4.11 -10.52 -14.89
CA SER A 422 4.83 -9.71 -13.90
C SER A 422 6.14 -9.15 -14.47
N ASP A 423 6.89 -9.95 -15.23
CA ASP A 423 8.13 -9.50 -15.86
C ASP A 423 7.87 -8.50 -16.99
N THR A 424 6.80 -8.69 -17.78
CA THR A 424 6.35 -7.72 -18.79
C THR A 424 5.93 -6.39 -18.15
N ASP A 425 5.22 -6.44 -17.01
CA ASP A 425 4.86 -5.22 -16.25
C ASP A 425 6.10 -4.51 -15.70
N SER A 426 7.12 -5.26 -15.30
CA SER A 426 8.40 -4.67 -14.87
C SER A 426 9.17 -4.00 -16.00
N ALA A 427 9.19 -4.59 -17.20
CA ALA A 427 9.98 -4.10 -18.32
C ALA A 427 9.24 -3.05 -19.19
N LEU A 428 7.94 -3.20 -19.36
CA LEU A 428 7.07 -2.44 -20.29
C LEU A 428 5.75 -2.03 -19.60
N GLY A 429 5.79 -1.78 -18.29
CA GLY A 429 4.59 -1.60 -17.47
C GLY A 429 3.73 -0.40 -17.85
N PHE A 430 4.29 0.65 -18.43
CA PHE A 430 3.48 1.77 -18.92
C PHE A 430 2.80 1.45 -20.25
N ALA A 431 3.39 0.60 -21.10
CA ALA A 431 2.77 0.09 -22.31
C ALA A 431 1.65 -0.91 -21.98
N LEU A 432 1.93 -1.86 -21.06
CA LEU A 432 0.92 -2.79 -20.52
C LEU A 432 -0.17 -2.03 -19.74
N GLY A 433 0.22 -1.00 -19.01
CA GLY A 433 -0.67 -0.09 -18.30
C GLY A 433 -1.65 0.65 -19.22
N ALA A 434 -1.21 1.05 -20.41
CA ALA A 434 -2.08 1.67 -21.40
C ALA A 434 -3.20 0.70 -21.85
N LEU A 435 -2.86 -0.56 -22.13
CA LEU A 435 -3.84 -1.60 -22.45
C LEU A 435 -4.81 -1.82 -21.27
N PHE A 436 -4.28 -1.92 -20.05
CA PHE A 436 -5.06 -2.14 -18.84
C PHE A 436 -6.06 -1.00 -18.58
N VAL A 437 -5.62 0.24 -18.67
CA VAL A 437 -6.47 1.42 -18.44
C VAL A 437 -7.58 1.52 -19.47
N LYS A 438 -7.26 1.34 -20.76
CA LYS A 438 -8.26 1.34 -21.84
C LYS A 438 -9.37 0.30 -21.63
N ALA A 439 -9.03 -0.86 -21.03
CA ALA A 439 -9.97 -1.95 -20.83
C ALA A 439 -10.78 -1.84 -19.53
N ASN A 440 -10.18 -1.35 -18.44
CA ASN A 440 -10.70 -1.54 -17.07
C ASN A 440 -10.95 -0.26 -16.28
N PHE A 441 -10.49 0.90 -16.74
CA PHE A 441 -10.58 2.12 -15.94
C PHE A 441 -11.54 3.13 -16.59
N ALA A 442 -12.68 3.38 -15.93
CA ALA A 442 -13.65 4.34 -16.40
C ALA A 442 -13.19 5.78 -16.09
N GLU A 443 -13.35 6.68 -17.04
CA GLU A 443 -12.91 8.09 -16.94
C GLU A 443 -13.57 8.83 -15.76
N ASP A 444 -14.82 8.53 -15.45
CA ASP A 444 -15.54 9.10 -14.31
C ASP A 444 -14.98 8.63 -12.95
N SER A 445 -14.34 7.46 -12.88
CA SER A 445 -13.71 6.96 -11.65
C SER A 445 -12.52 7.82 -11.21
N LYS A 446 -11.77 8.37 -12.17
CA LYS A 446 -10.67 9.30 -11.89
C LYS A 446 -11.18 10.58 -11.23
N ALA A 447 -12.19 11.22 -11.81
CA ALA A 447 -12.76 12.45 -11.27
C ALA A 447 -13.36 12.26 -9.86
N ILE A 448 -14.05 11.14 -9.61
CA ILE A 448 -14.61 10.84 -8.29
C ILE A 448 -13.50 10.62 -7.26
N ALA A 449 -12.41 9.92 -7.63
CA ALA A 449 -11.28 9.72 -6.74
C ALA A 449 -10.53 11.04 -6.45
N GLU A 450 -10.37 11.92 -7.44
CA GLU A 450 -9.83 13.27 -7.27
C GLU A 450 -10.66 14.09 -6.27
N ASP A 451 -11.99 14.07 -6.38
CA ASP A 451 -12.89 14.74 -5.43
C ASP A 451 -12.73 14.18 -4.00
N MET A 452 -12.62 12.86 -3.85
CA MET A 452 -12.40 12.23 -2.54
C MET A 452 -11.07 12.66 -1.91
N VAL A 453 -10.00 12.70 -2.69
CA VAL A 453 -8.68 13.18 -2.23
C VAL A 453 -8.79 14.62 -1.72
N LEU A 454 -9.47 15.50 -2.45
CA LEU A 454 -9.66 16.90 -2.04
C LEU A 454 -10.47 17.02 -0.73
N GLU A 455 -11.50 16.22 -0.53
CA GLU A 455 -12.29 16.22 0.72
C GLU A 455 -11.43 15.70 1.91
N ILE A 456 -10.61 14.67 1.70
CA ILE A 456 -9.71 14.12 2.74
C ILE A 456 -8.61 15.12 3.07
N LYS A 457 -8.03 15.77 2.06
CA LYS A 457 -7.00 16.80 2.23
C LYS A 457 -7.53 17.98 3.06
N ARG A 458 -8.72 18.50 2.74
CA ARG A 458 -9.39 19.55 3.53
C ARG A 458 -9.65 19.10 4.96
N ALA A 459 -10.09 17.87 5.16
CA ALA A 459 -10.34 17.33 6.49
C ALA A 459 -9.06 17.23 7.32
N PHE A 460 -7.94 16.85 6.69
CA PHE A 460 -6.62 16.83 7.33
C PHE A 460 -6.12 18.25 7.67
N GLU A 461 -6.23 19.20 6.75
CA GLU A 461 -5.89 20.62 6.96
C GLU A 461 -6.72 21.23 8.11
N ASP A 462 -8.02 20.95 8.16
CA ASP A 462 -8.88 21.37 9.26
C ASP A 462 -8.41 20.76 10.60
N SER A 463 -7.97 19.49 10.61
CA SER A 463 -7.47 18.84 11.82
C SER A 463 -6.20 19.48 12.33
N LEU A 464 -5.28 19.88 11.46
CA LEU A 464 -4.02 20.56 11.83
C LEU A 464 -4.26 21.84 12.65
N GLN A 465 -5.38 22.54 12.43
CA GLN A 465 -5.70 23.77 13.20
C GLN A 465 -5.89 23.48 14.69
N TYR A 466 -6.37 22.27 15.05
CA TYR A 466 -6.68 21.87 16.42
C TYR A 466 -5.57 21.11 17.13
N VAL A 467 -4.48 20.77 16.42
CA VAL A 467 -3.32 20.10 17.02
C VAL A 467 -2.69 21.02 18.08
N SER A 468 -2.71 20.62 19.35
CA SER A 468 -2.32 21.45 20.48
C SER A 468 -0.80 21.48 20.75
N TRP A 469 -0.08 20.44 20.35
CA TRP A 469 1.35 20.28 20.59
C TRP A 469 2.25 21.03 19.59
N MET A 470 1.71 21.48 18.46
CA MET A 470 2.45 22.18 17.40
C MET A 470 2.35 23.71 17.59
N ASP A 471 3.47 24.41 17.47
CA ASP A 471 3.49 25.88 17.50
C ASP A 471 2.80 26.51 16.27
N PRO A 472 2.33 27.79 16.39
CA PRO A 472 1.53 28.41 15.32
C PRO A 472 2.27 28.57 13.98
N GLU A 473 3.59 28.79 13.97
CA GLU A 473 4.36 28.98 12.73
C GLU A 473 4.57 27.65 12.02
N THR A 474 4.96 26.61 12.76
CA THR A 474 5.07 25.25 12.24
C THR A 474 3.72 24.76 11.71
N LYS A 475 2.63 25.04 12.43
CA LYS A 475 1.28 24.70 12.03
C LYS A 475 0.89 25.34 10.68
N LYS A 476 1.20 26.63 10.51
CA LYS A 476 0.97 27.35 9.26
C LYS A 476 1.76 26.71 8.10
N ALA A 477 3.05 26.44 8.32
CA ALA A 477 3.89 25.79 7.31
C ALA A 477 3.41 24.36 6.97
N ALA A 478 2.90 23.61 7.96
CA ALA A 478 2.30 22.29 7.75
C ALA A 478 1.04 22.38 6.87
N MET A 479 0.18 23.36 7.10
CA MET A 479 -0.99 23.62 6.25
C MET A 479 -0.58 23.98 4.82
N GLU A 480 0.42 24.85 4.63
CA GLU A 480 0.96 25.18 3.31
C GLU A 480 1.54 23.96 2.60
N LYS A 481 2.20 23.04 3.33
CA LYS A 481 2.71 21.79 2.77
C LYS A 481 1.58 20.85 2.37
N ALA A 482 0.56 20.68 3.20
CA ALA A 482 -0.62 19.88 2.89
C ALA A 482 -1.33 20.41 1.64
N GLU A 483 -1.54 21.73 1.53
CA GLU A 483 -2.13 22.36 0.35
C GLU A 483 -1.30 22.16 -0.92
N ALA A 484 0.03 22.14 -0.79
CA ALA A 484 0.97 21.97 -1.90
C ALA A 484 1.12 20.52 -2.39
N ILE A 485 0.59 19.52 -1.69
CA ILE A 485 0.66 18.11 -2.12
C ILE A 485 0.00 17.95 -3.49
N TYR A 486 0.77 17.42 -4.44
CA TYR A 486 0.30 17.12 -5.79
C TYR A 486 -0.30 15.72 -5.84
N ASN A 487 -1.47 15.58 -6.47
CA ASN A 487 -2.22 14.33 -6.52
C ASN A 487 -2.14 13.73 -7.92
N MET A 488 -1.70 12.49 -8.04
CA MET A 488 -1.60 11.74 -9.28
C MET A 488 -2.51 10.51 -9.21
N ILE A 489 -3.63 10.53 -9.92
CA ILE A 489 -4.69 9.55 -9.81
C ILE A 489 -4.84 8.76 -11.11
N GLY A 490 -4.87 7.43 -10.99
CA GLY A 490 -5.19 6.50 -12.05
C GLY A 490 -4.01 6.15 -12.95
N TYR A 491 -3.55 7.08 -13.77
CA TYR A 491 -2.48 6.84 -14.74
C TYR A 491 -1.85 8.15 -15.24
N PRO A 492 -0.59 8.14 -15.71
CA PRO A 492 0.04 9.29 -16.32
C PRO A 492 -0.52 9.51 -17.74
N LYS A 493 -0.78 10.77 -18.09
CA LYS A 493 -1.46 11.13 -19.35
C LYS A 493 -0.79 10.60 -20.61
N PHE A 494 0.55 10.57 -20.65
CA PHE A 494 1.32 10.17 -21.82
C PHE A 494 1.01 8.76 -22.32
N ILE A 495 0.56 7.83 -21.46
CA ILE A 495 0.27 6.46 -21.88
C ILE A 495 -0.95 6.35 -22.80
N MET A 496 -1.83 7.35 -22.78
CA MET A 496 -3.01 7.42 -23.65
C MET A 496 -2.71 8.07 -25.02
N GLU A 497 -1.50 8.62 -25.17
CA GLU A 497 -1.02 9.24 -26.41
C GLU A 497 -0.01 8.30 -27.09
N PRO A 498 -0.39 7.54 -28.13
CA PRO A 498 0.46 6.50 -28.72
C PRO A 498 1.87 6.97 -29.08
N LYS A 499 2.00 8.17 -29.64
CA LYS A 499 3.31 8.73 -30.03
C LYS A 499 4.21 9.04 -28.82
N GLU A 500 3.65 9.53 -27.73
CA GLU A 500 4.42 9.81 -26.52
C GLU A 500 4.80 8.51 -25.81
N LEU A 501 3.92 7.53 -25.80
CA LEU A 501 4.19 6.20 -25.26
C LEU A 501 5.31 5.50 -26.06
N ASP A 502 5.21 5.50 -27.39
CA ASP A 502 6.24 4.91 -28.28
C ASP A 502 7.61 5.56 -28.09
N LYS A 503 7.65 6.88 -27.90
CA LYS A 503 8.89 7.62 -27.65
C LYS A 503 9.60 7.16 -26.37
N VAL A 504 8.86 6.79 -25.31
CA VAL A 504 9.44 6.29 -24.05
C VAL A 504 10.22 4.99 -24.27
N PHE A 505 9.72 4.10 -25.15
CA PHE A 505 10.30 2.78 -25.41
C PHE A 505 11.00 2.66 -26.76
N ASN A 506 11.29 3.79 -27.44
CA ASN A 506 11.91 3.79 -28.77
C ASN A 506 13.21 2.99 -28.81
N ASP A 507 14.07 3.18 -27.83
CA ASP A 507 15.40 2.55 -27.74
C ASP A 507 15.40 1.17 -27.08
N PHE A 508 14.24 0.62 -26.78
CA PHE A 508 14.08 -0.72 -26.26
C PHE A 508 13.69 -1.69 -27.37
N GLU A 509 14.64 -2.46 -27.89
CA GLU A 509 14.38 -3.48 -28.89
C GLU A 509 13.89 -4.77 -28.23
N VAL A 510 12.82 -5.35 -28.76
CA VAL A 510 12.22 -6.61 -28.29
C VAL A 510 12.05 -7.57 -29.47
N VAL A 511 12.51 -8.82 -29.27
CA VAL A 511 12.37 -9.92 -30.24
C VAL A 511 11.44 -10.98 -29.66
N SER A 512 10.47 -11.42 -30.44
CA SER A 512 9.33 -12.25 -29.97
C SER A 512 9.67 -13.67 -29.53
N ASP A 513 10.91 -14.16 -29.74
CA ASP A 513 11.33 -15.53 -29.41
C ASP A 513 12.68 -15.62 -28.65
N LEU A 514 13.26 -14.48 -28.22
CA LEU A 514 14.56 -14.41 -27.56
C LEU A 514 14.46 -13.79 -26.16
N TYR A 515 13.82 -14.52 -25.24
CA TYR A 515 13.53 -13.97 -23.91
C TYR A 515 14.76 -13.52 -23.13
N PHE A 516 15.80 -14.35 -23.02
CA PHE A 516 17.04 -13.98 -22.33
C PHE A 516 17.67 -12.72 -22.91
N GLN A 517 17.71 -12.61 -24.23
CA GLN A 517 18.24 -11.43 -24.92
C GLN A 517 17.39 -10.19 -24.64
N ASN A 518 16.05 -10.31 -24.63
CA ASN A 518 15.15 -9.21 -24.30
C ASN A 518 15.37 -8.68 -22.90
N VAL A 519 15.64 -9.54 -21.91
CA VAL A 519 15.98 -9.13 -20.54
C VAL A 519 17.32 -8.38 -20.52
N MET A 520 18.33 -8.84 -21.27
CA MET A 520 19.61 -8.12 -21.39
C MET A 520 19.42 -6.74 -22.05
N GLN A 521 18.61 -6.65 -23.07
CA GLN A 521 18.26 -5.37 -23.70
C GLN A 521 17.50 -4.44 -22.73
N TYR A 522 16.61 -4.99 -21.93
CA TYR A 522 15.94 -4.23 -20.87
C TYR A 522 16.93 -3.65 -19.85
N TYR A 523 17.91 -4.42 -19.39
CA TYR A 523 18.92 -3.90 -18.47
C TYR A 523 19.75 -2.78 -19.08
N ASN A 524 20.11 -2.90 -20.33
CA ASN A 524 20.81 -1.87 -21.06
C ASN A 524 19.95 -0.60 -21.25
N PHE A 525 18.69 -0.77 -21.67
CA PHE A 525 17.72 0.30 -21.82
C PHE A 525 17.46 1.04 -20.50
N SER A 526 17.13 0.31 -19.43
CA SER A 526 16.83 0.92 -18.12
C SER A 526 18.05 1.66 -17.55
N GLY A 527 19.25 1.16 -17.81
CA GLY A 527 20.48 1.84 -17.42
C GLY A 527 20.68 3.17 -18.12
N ARG A 528 20.42 3.24 -19.42
CA ARG A 528 20.49 4.51 -20.19
C ARG A 528 19.42 5.49 -19.70
N VAL A 529 18.18 5.02 -19.49
CA VAL A 529 17.11 5.86 -18.96
C VAL A 529 17.49 6.44 -17.60
N THR A 530 18.08 5.64 -16.71
CA THR A 530 18.55 6.10 -15.39
C THR A 530 19.68 7.13 -15.53
N ALA A 531 20.67 6.87 -16.37
CA ALA A 531 21.79 7.78 -16.61
C ALA A 531 21.31 9.13 -17.16
N ASP A 532 20.40 9.10 -18.12
CA ASP A 532 19.81 10.29 -18.73
C ASP A 532 19.10 11.21 -17.73
N GLN A 533 18.59 10.68 -16.61
CA GLN A 533 17.96 11.51 -15.58
C GLN A 533 18.97 12.43 -14.88
N LEU A 534 20.25 12.05 -14.80
CA LEU A 534 21.28 12.80 -14.07
C LEU A 534 21.44 14.25 -14.54
N ARG A 535 21.21 14.51 -15.84
CA ARG A 535 21.33 15.85 -16.43
C ARG A 535 20.00 16.54 -16.69
N LYS A 536 18.89 15.91 -16.24
CA LYS A 536 17.54 16.45 -16.40
C LYS A 536 17.01 16.96 -15.07
N THR A 537 16.15 17.96 -15.13
CA THR A 537 15.33 18.35 -13.98
C THR A 537 14.37 17.21 -13.64
N PRO A 538 14.17 16.87 -12.36
CA PRO A 538 13.21 15.87 -11.94
C PRO A 538 11.84 16.13 -12.56
N ASN A 539 11.28 15.10 -13.21
CA ASN A 539 9.95 15.18 -13.78
C ASN A 539 8.92 14.86 -12.68
N ARG A 540 8.10 15.85 -12.32
CA ARG A 540 7.05 15.69 -11.31
C ARG A 540 5.97 14.72 -11.75
N ASP A 541 5.72 14.58 -13.05
CA ASP A 541 4.71 13.67 -13.60
C ASP A 541 5.22 12.23 -13.82
N GLN A 542 6.44 11.92 -13.37
CA GLN A 542 7.02 10.58 -13.48
C GLN A 542 6.51 9.68 -12.34
N TRP A 543 5.88 8.57 -12.72
CA TRP A 543 5.38 7.54 -11.81
C TRP A 543 6.44 6.48 -11.48
N SER A 544 6.46 6.01 -10.23
CA SER A 544 7.29 4.88 -9.79
C SER A 544 6.54 3.54 -9.85
N MET A 545 5.21 3.57 -9.84
CA MET A 545 4.35 2.39 -9.98
C MET A 545 3.64 2.41 -11.32
N THR A 546 3.40 1.22 -11.88
CA THR A 546 2.64 1.04 -13.12
C THR A 546 1.13 1.13 -12.87
N PRO A 547 0.31 1.51 -13.85
CA PRO A 547 -1.13 1.65 -13.66
C PRO A 547 -1.86 0.39 -13.15
N PRO A 548 -1.50 -0.86 -13.49
CA PRO A 548 -2.14 -2.06 -12.94
C PRO A 548 -1.82 -2.36 -11.48
N THR A 549 -0.82 -1.70 -10.89
CA THR A 549 -0.33 -1.96 -9.53
C THR A 549 -1.44 -1.78 -8.48
N VAL A 550 -1.54 -2.72 -7.54
CA VAL A 550 -2.45 -2.64 -6.39
C VAL A 550 -1.67 -2.12 -5.19
N ASN A 551 -1.42 -0.83 -5.20
CA ASN A 551 -0.75 -0.08 -4.13
C ASN A 551 -0.92 1.41 -4.37
N ALA A 552 -0.37 2.24 -3.45
CA ALA A 552 -0.25 3.69 -3.57
C ALA A 552 1.09 4.12 -2.95
N TYR A 553 1.49 5.37 -3.11
CA TYR A 553 2.68 5.89 -2.45
C TYR A 553 2.66 7.41 -2.34
N TYR A 554 3.41 7.92 -1.35
CA TYR A 554 3.80 9.32 -1.24
C TYR A 554 5.29 9.48 -1.57
N ASN A 555 5.64 10.51 -2.35
CA ASN A 555 7.02 10.86 -2.68
C ASN A 555 7.42 12.19 -2.00
N PRO A 556 8.31 12.17 -0.99
CA PRO A 556 8.64 13.37 -0.21
C PRO A 556 9.42 14.41 -1.04
N THR A 557 10.31 14.01 -1.96
CA THR A 557 11.10 14.96 -2.77
C THR A 557 10.28 15.67 -3.84
N LYS A 558 9.10 15.16 -4.15
CA LYS A 558 8.15 15.78 -5.08
C LYS A 558 6.91 16.35 -4.37
N ASN A 559 6.76 16.09 -3.07
CA ASN A 559 5.55 16.37 -2.29
C ASN A 559 4.30 15.95 -3.04
N GLU A 560 4.25 14.68 -3.44
CA GLU A 560 3.17 14.11 -4.25
C GLU A 560 2.69 12.78 -3.71
N MET A 561 1.39 12.49 -3.86
CA MET A 561 0.85 11.17 -3.67
C MET A 561 0.29 10.60 -4.97
N VAL A 562 0.44 9.28 -5.13
CA VAL A 562 0.11 8.57 -6.37
C VAL A 562 -0.79 7.38 -6.04
N LEU A 563 -1.93 7.30 -6.74
CA LEU A 563 -2.89 6.19 -6.64
C LEU A 563 -3.12 5.57 -8.02
N PRO A 564 -2.49 4.45 -8.35
CA PRO A 564 -2.68 3.75 -9.63
C PRO A 564 -4.10 3.26 -9.85
N ALA A 565 -4.51 3.14 -11.11
CA ALA A 565 -5.82 2.62 -11.51
C ALA A 565 -6.10 1.22 -10.93
N GLY A 566 -5.04 0.43 -10.75
CA GLY A 566 -5.11 -0.94 -10.25
C GLY A 566 -5.72 -1.09 -8.86
N ILE A 567 -5.58 -0.08 -7.97
CA ILE A 567 -6.19 -0.11 -6.64
C ILE A 567 -7.58 0.54 -6.60
N LEU A 568 -7.93 1.37 -7.60
CA LEU A 568 -9.22 2.08 -7.67
C LEU A 568 -10.37 1.17 -8.10
N GLN A 569 -10.49 0.01 -7.47
CA GLN A 569 -11.46 -1.04 -7.71
C GLN A 569 -11.91 -1.69 -6.40
N ALA A 570 -12.99 -2.49 -6.47
CA ALA A 570 -13.42 -3.31 -5.33
C ALA A 570 -12.29 -4.29 -4.89
N PRO A 571 -12.02 -4.44 -3.58
CA PRO A 571 -12.84 -4.01 -2.45
C PRO A 571 -12.47 -2.63 -1.88
N PHE A 572 -11.58 -1.86 -2.49
CA PHE A 572 -11.16 -0.55 -2.00
C PHE A 572 -12.13 0.55 -2.39
N TYR A 573 -12.62 0.49 -3.65
CA TYR A 573 -13.45 1.50 -4.26
C TYR A 573 -14.49 0.90 -5.20
N ASN A 574 -15.72 1.38 -5.12
CA ASN A 574 -16.73 1.19 -6.14
C ASN A 574 -17.71 2.37 -6.12
N ARG A 575 -17.90 3.04 -7.28
CA ARG A 575 -18.75 4.22 -7.40
C ARG A 575 -20.20 3.99 -6.97
N ALA A 576 -20.68 2.75 -7.06
CA ALA A 576 -22.04 2.37 -6.72
C ALA A 576 -22.24 1.98 -5.24
N TRP A 577 -21.15 1.94 -4.45
CA TRP A 577 -21.22 1.62 -3.03
C TRP A 577 -21.56 2.85 -2.18
N PRO A 578 -22.06 2.63 -0.94
CA PRO A 578 -22.15 3.70 0.05
C PRO A 578 -20.81 4.42 0.23
N LYS A 579 -20.85 5.73 0.40
CA LYS A 579 -19.65 6.54 0.65
C LYS A 579 -18.90 6.07 1.89
N ALA A 580 -19.62 5.61 2.92
CA ALA A 580 -19.03 5.00 4.12
C ALA A 580 -17.99 3.92 3.75
N LEU A 581 -18.29 3.01 2.83
CA LEU A 581 -17.36 1.96 2.39
C LEU A 581 -16.20 2.52 1.57
N ASN A 582 -16.46 3.48 0.67
CA ASN A 582 -15.41 4.08 -0.15
C ASN A 582 -14.44 4.92 0.70
N PHE A 583 -14.95 5.71 1.64
CA PHE A 583 -14.09 6.45 2.58
C PHE A 583 -13.36 5.52 3.56
N GLY A 584 -14.00 4.44 4.03
CA GLY A 584 -13.35 3.44 4.88
C GLY A 584 -12.31 2.58 4.14
N GLY A 585 -12.51 2.31 2.86
CA GLY A 585 -11.57 1.57 2.00
C GLY A 585 -10.51 2.47 1.40
N ILE A 586 -10.72 2.90 0.15
CA ILE A 586 -9.75 3.72 -0.58
C ILE A 586 -9.50 5.08 0.10
N GLY A 587 -10.50 5.65 0.79
CA GLY A 587 -10.33 6.92 1.48
C GLY A 587 -9.28 6.87 2.59
N VAL A 588 -9.21 5.79 3.36
CA VAL A 588 -8.16 5.61 4.37
C VAL A 588 -6.79 5.43 3.71
N VAL A 589 -6.68 4.76 2.56
CA VAL A 589 -5.44 4.69 1.78
C VAL A 589 -5.01 6.09 1.33
N MET A 590 -5.92 6.90 0.79
CA MET A 590 -5.65 8.29 0.41
C MET A 590 -5.15 9.12 1.61
N GLY A 591 -5.78 8.97 2.76
CA GLY A 591 -5.39 9.65 3.99
C GLY A 591 -4.04 9.14 4.54
N HIS A 592 -3.73 7.86 4.38
CA HIS A 592 -2.45 7.24 4.71
C HIS A 592 -1.32 7.88 3.90
N GLU A 593 -1.45 7.93 2.56
CA GLU A 593 -0.45 8.56 1.70
C GLU A 593 -0.29 10.05 1.98
N LEU A 594 -1.38 10.76 2.23
CA LEU A 594 -1.35 12.16 2.65
C LEU A 594 -0.56 12.34 3.96
N THR A 595 -0.77 11.42 4.92
CA THR A 595 -0.13 11.50 6.25
C THR A 595 1.35 11.21 6.18
N HIS A 596 1.84 10.45 5.19
CA HIS A 596 3.28 10.26 4.96
C HIS A 596 4.04 11.56 4.74
N ALA A 597 3.40 12.64 4.29
CA ALA A 597 4.02 13.96 4.24
C ALA A 597 4.44 14.48 5.63
N PHE A 598 3.87 13.93 6.69
CA PHE A 598 4.02 14.38 8.09
C PHE A 598 4.40 13.24 9.04
N ASP A 599 4.80 12.07 8.54
CA ASP A 599 5.37 11.00 9.35
C ASP A 599 6.78 11.38 9.85
N ASP A 600 7.46 10.47 10.52
CA ASP A 600 8.78 10.75 11.10
C ASP A 600 9.86 11.08 10.06
N GLN A 601 9.73 10.62 8.83
CA GLN A 601 10.63 10.93 7.70
C GLN A 601 10.09 12.06 6.82
N GLY A 602 8.83 11.99 6.39
CA GLY A 602 8.22 13.00 5.50
C GLY A 602 8.20 14.40 6.11
N ARG A 603 8.06 14.53 7.43
CA ARG A 603 8.13 15.82 8.14
C ARG A 603 9.44 16.58 7.93
N GLU A 604 10.53 15.90 7.54
CA GLU A 604 11.83 16.54 7.30
C GLU A 604 11.89 17.31 5.98
N TYR A 605 10.95 17.03 5.08
CA TYR A 605 10.83 17.69 3.78
C TYR A 605 9.82 18.82 3.81
N ASP A 606 10.15 19.94 3.18
CA ASP A 606 9.26 21.09 3.05
C ASP A 606 8.23 20.91 1.93
N LYS A 607 7.39 21.92 1.72
CA LYS A 607 6.34 21.93 0.69
C LYS A 607 6.86 21.80 -0.74
N ASP A 608 8.11 22.15 -0.98
CA ASP A 608 8.78 22.10 -2.28
C ASP A 608 9.57 20.79 -2.46
N GLY A 609 9.53 19.88 -1.47
CA GLY A 609 10.22 18.60 -1.47
C GLY A 609 11.71 18.68 -1.10
N ASN A 610 12.15 19.73 -0.45
CA ASN A 610 13.52 19.86 0.01
C ASN A 610 13.68 19.44 1.46
N LEU A 611 14.67 18.58 1.73
CA LEU A 611 15.11 18.22 3.06
C LEU A 611 15.70 19.44 3.76
N ARG A 612 15.00 19.98 4.73
CA ARG A 612 15.45 21.13 5.55
C ARG A 612 14.65 21.26 6.82
N SER A 613 15.24 21.92 7.82
CA SER A 613 14.55 22.25 9.07
C SER A 613 13.54 23.37 8.84
N TRP A 614 12.26 23.07 8.78
CA TRP A 614 11.15 24.03 8.66
C TRP A 614 10.22 24.03 9.88
N TRP A 615 10.42 23.08 10.81
CA TRP A 615 9.74 23.02 12.11
C TRP A 615 10.52 23.77 13.16
N LYS A 616 9.85 24.40 14.11
CA LYS A 616 10.52 24.87 15.34
C LYS A 616 10.93 23.67 16.21
N ASN A 617 12.06 23.80 16.91
CA ASN A 617 12.58 22.74 17.78
C ASN A 617 11.56 22.28 18.83
N SER A 618 10.73 23.22 19.36
CA SER A 618 9.66 22.88 20.31
C SER A 618 8.64 21.90 19.73
N SER A 619 8.26 22.09 18.46
CA SER A 619 7.35 21.17 17.75
C SER A 619 8.02 19.85 17.39
N VAL A 620 9.32 19.85 17.04
CA VAL A 620 10.08 18.62 16.82
C VAL A 620 10.13 17.75 18.09
N GLU A 621 10.45 18.35 19.23
CA GLU A 621 10.50 17.61 20.50
C GLU A 621 9.11 17.13 20.95
N ALA A 622 8.07 17.94 20.73
CA ALA A 622 6.70 17.52 20.99
C ALA A 622 6.27 16.36 20.09
N PHE A 623 6.62 16.40 18.79
CA PHE A 623 6.37 15.31 17.85
C PHE A 623 7.06 14.01 18.32
N LYS A 624 8.35 14.05 18.63
CA LYS A 624 9.10 12.88 19.13
C LYS A 624 8.47 12.29 20.39
N LYS A 625 7.96 13.13 21.28
CA LYS A 625 7.26 12.68 22.50
C LYS A 625 5.92 11.99 22.17
N GLN A 626 5.17 12.53 21.22
CA GLN A 626 3.88 11.92 20.80
C GLN A 626 4.11 10.60 20.06
N THR A 627 5.09 10.54 19.15
CA THR A 627 5.41 9.33 18.38
C THR A 627 5.99 8.22 19.25
N GLN A 628 6.66 8.56 20.37
CA GLN A 628 7.11 7.56 21.32
C GLN A 628 5.96 6.71 21.89
N CYS A 629 4.75 7.29 22.04
CA CYS A 629 3.55 6.56 22.39
C CYS A 629 3.24 5.43 21.38
N MET A 630 3.33 5.73 20.08
CA MET A 630 3.09 4.73 19.03
C MET A 630 4.17 3.66 19.01
N VAL A 631 5.44 4.02 19.18
CA VAL A 631 6.55 3.05 19.32
C VAL A 631 6.27 2.06 20.45
N GLU A 632 5.88 2.57 21.63
CA GLU A 632 5.55 1.74 22.78
C GLU A 632 4.33 0.86 22.54
N GLN A 633 3.25 1.42 21.99
CA GLN A 633 2.02 0.69 21.67
C GLN A 633 2.29 -0.50 20.75
N TYR A 634 2.90 -0.23 19.59
CA TYR A 634 3.10 -1.28 18.57
C TYR A 634 4.20 -2.28 18.96
N SER A 635 5.18 -1.90 19.77
CA SER A 635 6.17 -2.84 20.35
C SER A 635 5.57 -3.82 21.36
N ASN A 636 4.37 -3.55 21.89
CA ASN A 636 3.66 -4.50 22.75
C ASN A 636 2.84 -5.56 21.99
N TYR A 637 2.76 -5.45 20.66
CA TYR A 637 2.11 -6.46 19.84
C TYR A 637 3.09 -7.56 19.42
N SER A 638 2.56 -8.76 19.23
CA SER A 638 3.36 -9.92 18.79
C SER A 638 2.55 -10.83 17.87
N VAL A 639 3.25 -11.50 16.94
CA VAL A 639 2.71 -12.56 16.07
C VAL A 639 3.52 -13.82 16.28
N ASN A 640 2.86 -14.96 16.53
CA ASN A 640 3.53 -16.23 16.81
C ASN A 640 4.62 -16.13 17.91
N GLN A 641 4.39 -15.29 18.92
CA GLN A 641 5.30 -14.98 20.03
C GLN A 641 6.53 -14.13 19.63
N GLU A 642 6.62 -13.65 18.41
CA GLU A 642 7.64 -12.70 17.96
C GLU A 642 7.12 -11.26 18.15
N PRO A 643 7.82 -10.41 18.92
CA PRO A 643 7.42 -9.02 19.13
C PRO A 643 7.64 -8.18 17.88
N LEU A 644 6.76 -7.19 17.66
CA LEU A 644 6.97 -6.18 16.63
C LEU A 644 8.03 -5.18 17.05
N ASN A 645 8.76 -4.62 16.09
CA ASN A 645 9.63 -3.48 16.29
C ASN A 645 8.87 -2.17 15.97
N GLY A 646 8.33 -1.52 17.02
CA GLY A 646 7.55 -0.29 16.84
C GLY A 646 8.35 0.90 16.31
N ARG A 647 9.70 0.90 16.39
CA ARG A 647 10.55 1.90 15.73
C ARG A 647 10.62 1.66 14.23
N HIS A 648 10.79 0.40 13.83
CA HIS A 648 10.84 -0.01 12.43
C HIS A 648 9.54 0.34 11.70
N THR A 649 8.39 0.17 12.37
CA THR A 649 7.06 0.40 11.79
C THR A 649 6.47 1.79 12.06
N LEU A 650 7.23 2.71 12.66
CA LEU A 650 6.70 3.99 13.15
C LEU A 650 6.02 4.83 12.07
N GLY A 651 6.67 5.06 10.93
CA GLY A 651 6.14 5.91 9.85
C GLY A 651 4.82 5.39 9.33
N GLU A 652 4.74 4.08 9.08
CA GLU A 652 3.53 3.42 8.61
C GLU A 652 2.40 3.46 9.66
N ASN A 653 2.75 3.32 10.94
CA ASN A 653 1.77 3.41 12.01
C ASN A 653 1.23 4.84 12.17
N ILE A 654 2.07 5.86 11.99
CA ILE A 654 1.64 7.27 11.94
C ILE A 654 0.68 7.47 10.76
N ALA A 655 1.04 6.96 9.58
CA ALA A 655 0.25 7.10 8.36
C ALA A 655 -1.12 6.41 8.47
N ASP A 656 -1.19 5.21 9.06
CA ASP A 656 -2.45 4.51 9.31
C ASP A 656 -3.37 5.29 10.26
N ASN A 657 -2.84 5.79 11.38
CA ASN A 657 -3.62 6.52 12.37
C ASN A 657 -4.12 7.87 11.80
N GLY A 658 -3.27 8.64 11.16
CA GLY A 658 -3.65 9.90 10.51
C GLY A 658 -4.60 9.70 9.35
N GLY A 659 -4.37 8.64 8.56
CA GLY A 659 -5.21 8.28 7.42
C GLY A 659 -6.63 7.92 7.81
N LEU A 660 -6.81 7.11 8.85
CA LEU A 660 -8.14 6.79 9.39
C LEU A 660 -8.87 8.05 9.86
N ASN A 661 -8.19 8.91 10.62
CA ASN A 661 -8.78 10.13 11.16
C ASN A 661 -9.20 11.10 10.05
N ALA A 662 -8.32 11.35 9.07
CA ALA A 662 -8.60 12.24 7.95
C ALA A 662 -9.77 11.74 7.08
N ALA A 663 -9.78 10.44 6.75
CA ALA A 663 -10.83 9.83 5.96
C ALA A 663 -12.19 9.82 6.69
N TYR A 664 -12.20 9.54 7.99
CA TYR A 664 -13.42 9.57 8.79
C TYR A 664 -13.99 10.99 8.89
N LYS A 665 -13.13 11.98 9.13
CA LYS A 665 -13.53 13.39 9.18
C LYS A 665 -14.09 13.87 7.83
N ALA A 666 -13.47 13.46 6.74
CA ALA A 666 -13.98 13.76 5.39
C ALA A 666 -15.34 13.11 5.16
N TYR A 667 -15.55 11.87 5.59
CA TYR A 667 -16.85 11.21 5.53
C TYR A 667 -17.92 11.94 6.37
N GLU A 668 -17.61 12.37 7.60
CA GLU A 668 -18.52 13.17 8.41
C GLU A 668 -18.89 14.51 7.73
N ASN A 669 -17.91 15.19 7.13
CA ASN A 669 -18.12 16.43 6.38
C ASN A 669 -19.06 16.17 5.17
N TRP A 670 -18.84 15.08 4.46
CA TRP A 670 -19.70 14.67 3.35
C TRP A 670 -21.13 14.40 3.82
N VAL A 671 -21.32 13.65 4.91
CA VAL A 671 -22.65 13.38 5.51
C VAL A 671 -23.34 14.68 5.94
N ARG A 672 -22.59 15.61 6.54
CA ARG A 672 -23.14 16.92 6.96
C ARG A 672 -23.66 17.75 5.78
N LYS A 673 -22.98 17.65 4.64
CA LYS A 673 -23.33 18.39 3.41
C LYS A 673 -24.47 17.72 2.64
N ASN A 674 -24.49 16.39 2.58
CA ASN A 674 -25.38 15.64 1.67
C ASN A 674 -26.51 14.89 2.40
N GLY A 675 -26.47 14.82 3.74
CA GLY A 675 -27.41 14.03 4.54
C GLY A 675 -26.95 12.59 4.75
N GLN A 676 -27.70 11.85 5.58
CA GLN A 676 -27.43 10.44 5.87
C GLN A 676 -27.67 9.57 4.62
N GLU A 677 -26.74 8.65 4.36
CA GLU A 677 -26.92 7.62 3.33
C GLU A 677 -27.93 6.55 3.77
N MET A 678 -28.54 5.88 2.80
CA MET A 678 -29.27 4.65 3.04
C MET A 678 -28.33 3.60 3.65
N VAL A 679 -28.84 2.79 4.57
CA VAL A 679 -28.05 1.70 5.19
C VAL A 679 -28.12 0.43 4.35
N LEU A 680 -27.07 -0.38 4.44
CA LEU A 680 -27.04 -1.68 3.78
C LEU A 680 -28.02 -2.66 4.41
N PRO A 681 -28.70 -3.50 3.60
CA PRO A 681 -29.69 -4.46 4.10
C PRO A 681 -29.01 -5.57 4.94
N ALA A 682 -29.76 -6.12 5.89
CA ALA A 682 -29.41 -7.26 6.74
C ALA A 682 -28.18 -7.07 7.66
N LEU A 683 -27.45 -5.96 7.57
CA LEU A 683 -26.29 -5.71 8.45
C LEU A 683 -26.69 -5.29 9.86
N GLY A 684 -27.77 -4.50 10.01
CA GLY A 684 -28.19 -3.94 11.30
C GLY A 684 -27.17 -2.94 11.87
N MET A 685 -26.40 -2.31 11.02
CA MET A 685 -25.30 -1.40 11.36
C MET A 685 -25.53 -0.01 10.75
N THR A 686 -25.00 1.00 11.41
CA THR A 686 -24.97 2.37 10.88
C THR A 686 -23.88 2.52 9.83
N ASN A 687 -23.99 3.54 8.99
CA ASN A 687 -22.94 3.84 8.00
C ASN A 687 -21.62 4.28 8.65
N HIS A 688 -21.63 4.88 9.86
CA HIS A 688 -20.42 5.14 10.63
C HIS A 688 -19.73 3.86 11.06
N GLN A 689 -20.47 2.84 11.51
CA GLN A 689 -19.90 1.52 11.78
C GLN A 689 -19.40 0.85 10.51
N LEU A 690 -20.12 1.01 9.40
CA LEU A 690 -19.76 0.48 8.10
C LEU A 690 -18.42 1.06 7.58
N PHE A 691 -18.12 2.32 7.88
CA PHE A 691 -16.82 2.94 7.57
C PHE A 691 -15.66 2.16 8.20
N PHE A 692 -15.73 1.89 9.50
CA PHE A 692 -14.68 1.13 10.21
C PHE A 692 -14.60 -0.34 9.74
N ILE A 693 -15.74 -0.94 9.41
CA ILE A 693 -15.76 -2.28 8.82
C ILE A 693 -15.11 -2.28 7.44
N GLY A 694 -15.41 -1.30 6.60
CA GLY A 694 -14.76 -1.12 5.30
C GLY A 694 -13.25 -1.00 5.42
N PHE A 695 -12.77 -0.20 6.38
CA PHE A 695 -11.35 -0.12 6.71
C PHE A 695 -10.76 -1.46 7.12
N ALA A 696 -11.37 -2.16 8.08
CA ALA A 696 -10.82 -3.41 8.57
C ALA A 696 -10.81 -4.51 7.50
N GLN A 697 -11.85 -4.59 6.67
CA GLN A 697 -12.01 -5.68 5.71
C GLN A 697 -11.03 -5.65 4.54
N VAL A 698 -10.43 -4.50 4.19
CA VAL A 698 -9.33 -4.45 3.22
C VAL A 698 -8.03 -5.07 3.74
N TRP A 699 -7.92 -5.23 5.07
CA TRP A 699 -6.77 -5.85 5.75
C TRP A 699 -6.98 -7.30 6.17
N CYS A 700 -8.13 -7.92 5.87
CA CYS A 700 -8.31 -9.35 6.13
C CYS A 700 -7.20 -10.16 5.46
N SER A 701 -6.52 -11.03 6.19
CA SER A 701 -5.40 -11.78 5.64
C SER A 701 -5.16 -13.10 6.34
N VAL A 702 -4.57 -14.03 5.61
CA VAL A 702 -3.99 -15.28 6.10
C VAL A 702 -2.55 -15.37 5.60
N ARG A 703 -1.64 -15.85 6.43
CA ARG A 703 -0.21 -16.00 6.12
C ARG A 703 0.35 -17.29 6.72
N THR A 704 1.43 -17.80 6.11
CA THR A 704 2.25 -18.84 6.73
C THR A 704 3.02 -18.27 7.91
N PRO A 705 3.45 -19.09 8.89
CA PRO A 705 4.33 -18.66 9.97
C PRO A 705 5.65 -18.05 9.45
N GLU A 706 6.25 -18.65 8.43
CA GLU A 706 7.50 -18.19 7.79
C GLU A 706 7.33 -16.83 7.14
N SER A 707 6.25 -16.62 6.40
CA SER A 707 5.94 -15.32 5.80
C SER A 707 5.65 -14.25 6.87
N SER A 708 5.07 -14.65 8.01
CA SER A 708 4.87 -13.74 9.15
C SER A 708 6.20 -13.34 9.78
N HIS A 709 7.11 -14.30 9.96
CA HIS A 709 8.46 -14.05 10.45
C HIS A 709 9.25 -13.11 9.54
N GLU A 710 9.26 -13.39 8.23
CA GLU A 710 9.90 -12.51 7.24
C GLU A 710 9.32 -11.09 7.31
N GLY A 711 8.00 -10.95 7.36
CA GLY A 711 7.34 -9.66 7.45
C GLY A 711 7.71 -8.86 8.72
N ILE A 712 7.84 -9.51 9.88
CA ILE A 712 8.26 -8.83 11.13
C ILE A 712 9.68 -8.25 10.99
N ILE A 713 10.56 -8.95 10.28
CA ILE A 713 11.97 -8.55 10.14
C ILE A 713 12.17 -7.50 9.03
N THR A 714 11.39 -7.57 7.95
CA THR A 714 11.70 -6.82 6.72
C THR A 714 10.68 -5.74 6.36
N ASP A 715 9.40 -5.93 6.72
CA ASP A 715 8.32 -5.02 6.33
C ASP A 715 8.25 -3.83 7.29
N THR A 716 8.27 -2.62 6.75
CA THR A 716 8.06 -1.39 7.53
C THR A 716 6.61 -1.23 7.98
N HIS A 717 5.67 -1.98 7.40
CA HIS A 717 4.29 -2.02 7.84
C HIS A 717 4.09 -3.01 8.98
N SER A 718 3.27 -2.65 9.94
CA SER A 718 2.77 -3.59 10.93
C SER A 718 1.95 -4.71 10.26
N PRO A 719 1.89 -5.94 10.80
CA PRO A 719 1.01 -6.99 10.28
C PRO A 719 -0.44 -6.52 10.19
N SER A 720 -1.17 -6.98 9.18
CA SER A 720 -2.55 -6.55 8.86
C SER A 720 -3.47 -6.47 10.07
N ARG A 721 -3.39 -7.46 10.97
CA ARG A 721 -4.14 -7.47 12.23
C ARG A 721 -3.87 -6.21 13.07
N PHE A 722 -2.62 -5.79 13.18
CA PHE A 722 -2.23 -4.65 14.03
C PHE A 722 -2.33 -3.32 13.31
N ARG A 723 -2.32 -3.29 11.98
CA ARG A 723 -2.75 -2.11 11.22
C ARG A 723 -4.21 -1.76 11.57
N VAL A 724 -5.08 -2.74 11.77
CA VAL A 724 -6.46 -2.53 12.21
C VAL A 724 -6.53 -2.25 13.71
N ILE A 725 -6.08 -3.20 14.56
CA ILE A 725 -6.21 -3.11 16.02
C ILE A 725 -5.53 -1.86 16.58
N GLY A 726 -4.29 -1.61 16.20
CA GLY A 726 -3.52 -0.46 16.66
C GLY A 726 -4.18 0.86 16.30
N THR A 727 -4.65 0.98 15.07
CA THR A 727 -5.24 2.21 14.54
C THR A 727 -6.62 2.50 15.16
N VAL A 728 -7.55 1.54 15.14
CA VAL A 728 -8.90 1.80 15.66
C VAL A 728 -8.94 1.94 17.17
N SER A 729 -8.01 1.32 17.93
CA SER A 729 -7.93 1.51 19.38
C SER A 729 -7.55 2.93 19.78
N ASN A 730 -6.91 3.70 18.90
CA ASN A 730 -6.63 5.12 19.09
C ASN A 730 -7.79 6.04 18.67
N SER A 731 -8.81 5.53 17.93
CA SER A 731 -9.95 6.34 17.46
C SER A 731 -11.03 6.49 18.53
N HIS A 732 -11.36 7.75 18.85
CA HIS A 732 -12.49 8.09 19.71
C HIS A 732 -13.84 7.80 19.02
N GLU A 733 -13.91 8.06 17.73
CA GLU A 733 -15.09 7.86 16.89
C GLU A 733 -15.44 6.37 16.80
N PHE A 734 -14.42 5.51 16.64
CA PHE A 734 -14.62 4.07 16.70
C PHE A 734 -15.27 3.65 18.03
N SER A 735 -14.65 4.05 19.15
CA SER A 735 -15.13 3.72 20.49
C SER A 735 -16.57 4.21 20.74
N LYS A 736 -16.91 5.38 20.23
CA LYS A 736 -18.25 5.98 20.30
C LYS A 736 -19.27 5.17 19.48
N HIS A 737 -18.98 4.85 18.23
CA HIS A 737 -19.95 4.20 17.34
C HIS A 737 -20.15 2.71 17.64
N PHE A 738 -19.18 2.05 18.23
CA PHE A 738 -19.31 0.67 18.72
C PHE A 738 -19.68 0.57 20.19
N ASN A 739 -19.89 1.71 20.88
CA ASN A 739 -20.23 1.80 22.31
C ASN A 739 -19.24 1.06 23.22
N CYS A 740 -17.95 1.13 22.90
CA CYS A 740 -16.92 0.45 23.65
C CYS A 740 -16.69 1.11 25.01
N LYS A 741 -16.80 0.34 26.07
CA LYS A 741 -16.55 0.82 27.42
C LYS A 741 -15.09 1.25 27.58
N ALA A 742 -14.86 2.27 28.40
CA ALA A 742 -13.49 2.65 28.76
C ALA A 742 -12.74 1.45 29.35
N ASP A 743 -11.46 1.33 29.04
CA ASP A 743 -10.57 0.21 29.42
C ASP A 743 -10.90 -1.14 28.75
N SER A 744 -11.84 -1.19 27.79
CA SER A 744 -11.90 -2.35 26.89
C SER A 744 -10.68 -2.38 25.98
N PRO A 745 -10.27 -3.55 25.46
CA PRO A 745 -9.07 -3.67 24.60
C PRO A 745 -9.05 -2.69 23.43
N MET A 746 -10.22 -2.41 22.81
CA MET A 746 -10.34 -1.49 21.70
C MET A 746 -10.66 -0.05 22.11
N ASN A 747 -10.71 0.27 23.43
CA ASN A 747 -10.88 1.61 23.96
C ASN A 747 -9.99 1.86 25.18
N PRO A 748 -8.66 1.79 25.03
CA PRO A 748 -7.71 2.06 26.12
C PRO A 748 -7.84 3.53 26.59
N ARG A 749 -7.53 3.79 27.87
CA ARG A 749 -7.53 5.17 28.42
C ARG A 749 -6.51 6.06 27.76
N LYS A 750 -5.30 5.54 27.51
CA LYS A 750 -4.24 6.26 26.81
C LYS A 750 -4.36 5.90 25.33
N LYS A 751 -4.70 6.89 24.51
CA LYS A 751 -4.69 6.81 23.06
C LYS A 751 -3.47 7.53 22.51
N CYS A 752 -2.85 6.98 21.48
CA CYS A 752 -1.71 7.60 20.81
C CYS A 752 -2.25 8.47 19.66
N GLU A 753 -2.37 9.75 19.91
CA GLU A 753 -2.92 10.73 18.96
C GLU A 753 -1.81 11.67 18.48
N LEU A 754 -1.76 11.90 17.18
CA LEU A 754 -0.79 12.80 16.57
C LEU A 754 -1.49 13.86 15.71
N TRP A 755 -2.38 13.44 14.78
CA TRP A 755 -3.10 14.30 13.83
C TRP A 755 -4.61 14.27 14.02
#